data_d6123998af573e16da3e31864fc27750
#
_entry.id   d6123998af573e16da3e31864fc27750
#
_cell.length_a   1.000
_cell.length_b   1.000
_cell.length_c   1.000
_cell.angle_alpha   90.00
_cell.angle_beta   90.00
_cell.angle_gamma   90.00
#
_symmetry.space_group_name_H-M   'P 1'
#
loop_
_entity.id
_entity.type
_entity.pdbx_description
1 polymer ?
#
loop_
_entity_poly.entity_id
_entity_poly.type
_entity_poly.pdbx_seq_one_letter_code
_entity_poly.pdbx_strand_id
1 'polypeptide(L)'
;MGTRLTPFAHDSRRAADTCALSLKWSFQLLLDLGGHRNLISRHGFNDDDLAREVGLAKWVDRDEYSPPQALSALRRAARAFEASHPDTPYPDRLGSNLEALGTLLGLGEAELRVLGFCVLMHIDPVLCDATDQLGMVGFNRAMKVLAVLLGLQLPEVEACLASNSPLIRAGLLEVGSNSRASTALSSMLSVSNQELPGLLRFSKGTSLDLFAYAFRLSPPGSLSLEHYRHIEQPLNIAERYLAKALAQGRQGVNILLYGPPGTGKTQLSRLVAKSLSSALYEVACTDSDGDPVHAKQRLCSLRTANSVLRSQRALLVLDEIEDIFQTASTDAHSRSQKGWINRMLEENALPCFWLSNSIEAIDAAHIRRFDLVIEIPNPPLAQRKQMLRECGGGKLSDQFIEHLSAHEQVTPAVLERAVRVGRSVGNRTSKTLDTTIRCIVDGTLKAQGLEKLQHDGGSSLPTFYSPQWINADHALDGLVDGLRVHPQARLCFYGPPGTGKTAFGQWLAHELGKPLMVKRVSDLVSPYVGMTEQNLAGAFERAQQEDAVLLLDEVDSFLQDRRKARQSWEVTAVNEMLTQMESYQGLFIASTNLIRDLDEASLRRFDLKVHFGYLATAQAQALFAAHLKALALKDPQHSAANRLRGEAHLTPGDFAAVARRGRFKPFASADELAGALLAECRLKSAGQQRPIGFIH
;
A
#
# COMPACT_ATOMS: atom_id res chain seq x y z
N MET A 1 23.76 -33.85 -26.37
CA MET A 1 22.64 -34.61 -26.93
C MET A 1 21.52 -33.60 -27.17
N GLY A 2 21.38 -33.17 -28.43
CA GLY A 2 20.43 -32.16 -28.85
C GLY A 2 19.06 -32.78 -29.09
N THR A 3 18.06 -32.33 -28.38
CA THR A 3 16.66 -32.61 -28.69
C THR A 3 16.22 -31.70 -29.83
N ARG A 4 15.98 -32.31 -30.99
CA ARG A 4 15.30 -31.67 -32.12
C ARG A 4 13.90 -31.31 -31.73
N LEU A 5 13.57 -30.00 -31.74
CA LEU A 5 12.21 -29.50 -31.75
C LEU A 5 11.55 -29.94 -33.08
N THR A 6 10.47 -30.69 -32.98
CA THR A 6 9.56 -31.02 -34.09
C THR A 6 8.87 -29.76 -34.58
N PRO A 7 8.70 -29.53 -35.87
CA PRO A 7 7.94 -28.40 -36.40
C PRO A 7 6.48 -28.54 -36.00
N PHE A 8 5.91 -27.50 -35.43
CA PHE A 8 4.52 -27.38 -35.05
C PHE A 8 3.60 -27.66 -36.25
N ALA A 9 2.57 -28.46 -36.04
CA ALA A 9 1.47 -28.65 -36.94
C ALA A 9 0.61 -27.38 -36.98
N HIS A 10 0.94 -26.45 -37.88
CA HIS A 10 0.26 -25.15 -38.05
C HIS A 10 -0.88 -25.19 -39.11
N ASP A 11 -1.08 -26.33 -39.79
CA ASP A 11 -1.85 -26.31 -41.06
C ASP A 11 -3.35 -26.58 -40.96
N SER A 12 -3.91 -26.96 -39.79
CA SER A 12 -5.34 -27.30 -39.74
C SER A 12 -6.23 -26.31 -38.96
N ARG A 13 -5.63 -25.34 -38.25
CA ARG A 13 -6.40 -24.35 -37.48
C ARG A 13 -6.70 -23.06 -38.24
N ARG A 14 -5.89 -22.65 -39.23
CA ARG A 14 -6.06 -21.39 -39.98
C ARG A 14 -7.35 -21.35 -40.79
N ALA A 15 -7.73 -22.40 -41.45
CA ALA A 15 -8.92 -22.45 -42.33
C ALA A 15 -10.27 -22.48 -41.56
N ALA A 16 -10.27 -22.80 -40.28
CA ALA A 16 -11.50 -22.92 -39.49
C ALA A 16 -11.99 -21.60 -38.90
N ASP A 17 -11.16 -20.54 -38.85
CA ASP A 17 -11.48 -19.29 -38.17
C ASP A 17 -11.71 -18.11 -39.09
N THR A 18 -11.35 -18.18 -40.37
CA THR A 18 -11.54 -17.09 -41.34
C THR A 18 -13.01 -16.89 -41.70
N CYS A 19 -13.54 -15.71 -41.47
CA CYS A 19 -14.93 -15.43 -41.82
C CYS A 19 -15.08 -14.86 -43.24
N ALA A 20 -16.29 -15.02 -43.81
CA ALA A 20 -16.56 -14.52 -45.17
C ALA A 20 -16.33 -13.01 -45.31
N LEU A 21 -16.59 -12.23 -44.26
CA LEU A 21 -16.37 -10.79 -44.28
C LEU A 21 -14.85 -10.45 -44.34
N SER A 22 -14.00 -11.19 -43.61
CA SER A 22 -12.55 -11.04 -43.68
C SER A 22 -12.01 -11.34 -45.08
N LEU A 23 -12.48 -12.40 -45.70
CA LEU A 23 -12.10 -12.73 -47.07
C LEU A 23 -12.54 -11.66 -48.05
N LYS A 24 -13.75 -11.12 -47.95
CA LYS A 24 -14.21 -9.99 -48.74
C LYS A 24 -13.26 -8.81 -48.65
N TRP A 25 -12.95 -8.37 -47.44
CA TRP A 25 -12.04 -7.26 -47.22
C TRP A 25 -10.61 -7.58 -47.72
N SER A 26 -10.15 -8.82 -47.57
CA SER A 26 -8.85 -9.24 -48.14
C SER A 26 -8.80 -9.13 -49.64
N PHE A 27 -9.88 -9.52 -50.39
CA PHE A 27 -9.96 -9.32 -51.82
C PHE A 27 -9.98 -7.81 -52.19
N GLN A 28 -10.69 -6.98 -51.44
CA GLN A 28 -10.71 -5.53 -51.68
C GLN A 28 -9.32 -4.90 -51.42
N LEU A 29 -8.63 -5.31 -50.32
CA LEU A 29 -7.26 -4.87 -50.03
C LEU A 29 -6.29 -5.22 -51.16
N LEU A 30 -6.38 -6.44 -51.65
CA LEU A 30 -5.49 -6.92 -52.69
C LEU A 30 -5.81 -6.28 -54.08
N LEU A 31 -7.07 -6.25 -54.50
CA LEU A 31 -7.44 -5.84 -55.85
C LEU A 31 -7.69 -4.35 -55.97
N ASP A 32 -8.53 -3.78 -55.10
CA ASP A 32 -8.98 -2.39 -55.25
C ASP A 32 -7.96 -1.39 -54.65
N LEU A 33 -7.29 -1.80 -53.58
CA LEU A 33 -6.33 -0.96 -52.87
C LEU A 33 -4.87 -1.27 -53.24
N GLY A 34 -4.66 -2.22 -54.15
CA GLY A 34 -3.38 -2.46 -54.81
C GLY A 34 -2.40 -3.37 -54.08
N GLY A 35 -2.82 -4.07 -53.03
CA GLY A 35 -1.99 -5.02 -52.24
C GLY A 35 -1.44 -6.18 -53.10
N HIS A 36 -2.16 -6.54 -54.22
CA HIS A 36 -1.67 -7.55 -55.14
C HIS A 36 -0.29 -7.27 -55.71
N ARG A 37 0.14 -5.97 -55.78
CA ARG A 37 1.48 -5.61 -56.30
C ARG A 37 2.62 -6.09 -55.40
N ASN A 38 2.33 -6.18 -54.11
CA ASN A 38 3.29 -6.71 -53.15
C ASN A 38 3.14 -8.22 -53.01
N LEU A 39 1.91 -8.77 -53.01
CA LEU A 39 1.68 -10.20 -52.95
C LEU A 39 2.28 -10.97 -54.14
N ILE A 40 2.03 -10.46 -55.36
CA ILE A 40 2.43 -11.13 -56.60
C ILE A 40 3.76 -10.55 -57.08
N SER A 41 4.86 -11.29 -56.84
CA SER A 41 6.22 -10.94 -57.27
C SER A 41 6.53 -11.52 -58.64
N ARG A 42 7.75 -11.28 -59.17
CA ARG A 42 8.22 -11.85 -60.43
C ARG A 42 8.46 -13.37 -60.39
N HIS A 43 8.76 -13.89 -59.21
CA HIS A 43 9.24 -15.27 -59.04
C HIS A 43 8.32 -16.12 -58.16
N GLY A 44 7.19 -15.60 -57.73
CA GLY A 44 6.25 -16.31 -56.85
C GLY A 44 5.42 -15.33 -56.01
N PHE A 45 4.85 -15.79 -54.93
CA PHE A 45 4.14 -14.94 -53.98
C PHE A 45 5.10 -14.54 -52.84
N ASN A 46 4.93 -13.37 -52.30
CA ASN A 46 5.64 -12.92 -51.10
C ASN A 46 5.04 -13.52 -49.84
N ASP A 47 3.81 -14.05 -49.93
CA ASP A 47 3.09 -14.74 -48.89
C ASP A 47 2.30 -15.90 -49.52
N ASP A 48 2.85 -17.11 -49.36
CA ASP A 48 2.26 -18.32 -49.96
C ASP A 48 0.99 -18.74 -49.22
N ASP A 49 0.90 -18.52 -47.91
CA ASP A 49 -0.23 -18.90 -47.08
C ASP A 49 -1.44 -18.00 -47.46
N LEU A 50 -1.26 -16.69 -47.53
CA LEU A 50 -2.26 -15.78 -47.98
C LEU A 50 -2.72 -16.12 -49.43
N ALA A 51 -1.76 -16.44 -50.31
CA ALA A 51 -2.05 -16.85 -51.68
C ALA A 51 -2.95 -18.10 -51.74
N ARG A 52 -2.69 -19.10 -50.92
CA ARG A 52 -3.53 -20.32 -50.85
C ARG A 52 -4.98 -19.96 -50.39
N GLU A 53 -5.10 -19.15 -49.32
CA GLU A 53 -6.42 -18.76 -48.77
C GLU A 53 -7.24 -17.93 -49.71
N VAL A 54 -6.65 -17.05 -50.50
CA VAL A 54 -7.38 -16.27 -51.52
C VAL A 54 -7.59 -17.02 -52.86
N GLY A 55 -7.45 -18.32 -52.83
CA GLY A 55 -7.79 -19.21 -53.94
C GLY A 55 -6.71 -19.34 -55.02
N LEU A 56 -5.45 -19.04 -54.72
CA LEU A 56 -4.29 -19.18 -55.61
C LEU A 56 -3.44 -20.41 -55.33
N ALA A 57 -3.90 -21.38 -54.54
CA ALA A 57 -3.18 -22.55 -54.15
C ALA A 57 -2.53 -23.29 -55.35
N LYS A 58 -3.24 -23.40 -56.46
CA LYS A 58 -2.74 -24.00 -57.72
C LYS A 58 -1.54 -23.29 -58.34
N TRP A 59 -1.27 -22.06 -57.92
CA TRP A 59 -0.19 -21.23 -58.44
C TRP A 59 1.03 -21.16 -57.51
N VAL A 60 0.88 -21.57 -56.24
CA VAL A 60 1.96 -21.61 -55.26
C VAL A 60 2.94 -22.75 -55.58
N ASP A 61 2.44 -23.92 -56.00
CA ASP A 61 3.25 -25.14 -56.20
C ASP A 61 3.54 -25.44 -57.67
N ARG A 62 3.51 -24.42 -58.59
CA ARG A 62 3.74 -24.60 -60.02
C ARG A 62 5.18 -24.28 -60.40
N ASP A 63 5.76 -25.14 -61.23
CA ASP A 63 7.07 -24.91 -61.86
C ASP A 63 7.06 -23.75 -62.84
N GLU A 64 5.90 -23.46 -63.50
CA GLU A 64 5.71 -22.33 -64.41
C GLU A 64 4.80 -21.27 -63.76
N TYR A 65 5.41 -20.23 -63.18
CA TYR A 65 4.72 -19.11 -62.58
C TYR A 65 4.66 -17.88 -63.52
N SER A 66 3.47 -17.28 -63.66
CA SER A 66 3.26 -16.07 -64.46
C SER A 66 2.46 -15.04 -63.64
N PRO A 67 3.04 -13.88 -63.29
CA PRO A 67 2.34 -12.83 -62.52
C PRO A 67 1.02 -12.36 -63.14
N PRO A 68 0.91 -12.13 -64.49
CA PRO A 68 -0.36 -11.74 -65.10
C PRO A 68 -1.45 -12.80 -64.99
N GLN A 69 -1.08 -14.08 -65.10
CA GLN A 69 -2.03 -15.16 -64.94
C GLN A 69 -2.46 -15.37 -63.49
N ALA A 70 -1.56 -15.21 -62.53
CA ALA A 70 -1.86 -15.23 -61.10
C ALA A 70 -2.82 -14.10 -60.73
N LEU A 71 -2.59 -12.87 -61.22
CA LEU A 71 -3.50 -11.76 -61.02
C LEU A 71 -4.88 -12.00 -61.64
N SER A 72 -4.90 -12.62 -62.84
CA SER A 72 -6.19 -12.97 -63.51
C SER A 72 -6.92 -14.05 -62.71
N ALA A 73 -6.20 -14.98 -62.10
CA ALA A 73 -6.77 -16.01 -61.23
C ALA A 73 -7.33 -15.38 -59.94
N LEU A 74 -6.62 -14.46 -59.31
CA LEU A 74 -7.09 -13.71 -58.11
C LEU A 74 -8.40 -12.96 -58.42
N ARG A 75 -8.47 -12.28 -59.57
CA ARG A 75 -9.72 -11.57 -59.98
C ARG A 75 -10.87 -12.57 -60.21
N ARG A 76 -10.62 -13.73 -60.73
CA ARG A 76 -11.64 -14.79 -60.91
C ARG A 76 -12.11 -15.35 -59.54
N ALA A 77 -11.15 -15.59 -58.64
CA ALA A 77 -11.46 -16.05 -57.29
C ALA A 77 -12.35 -15.02 -56.56
N ALA A 78 -11.99 -13.73 -56.59
CA ALA A 78 -12.79 -12.66 -55.99
C ALA A 78 -14.21 -12.60 -56.54
N ARG A 79 -14.40 -12.66 -57.87
CA ARG A 79 -15.75 -12.67 -58.49
C ARG A 79 -16.53 -13.91 -58.12
N ALA A 80 -15.91 -15.07 -58.09
CA ALA A 80 -16.57 -16.32 -57.70
C ALA A 80 -17.01 -16.25 -56.21
N PHE A 81 -16.14 -15.70 -55.33
CA PHE A 81 -16.46 -15.49 -53.92
C PHE A 81 -17.65 -14.51 -53.78
N GLU A 82 -17.63 -13.39 -54.46
CA GLU A 82 -18.66 -12.36 -54.40
C GLU A 82 -20.02 -12.89 -54.89
N ALA A 83 -20.00 -13.72 -55.96
CA ALA A 83 -21.21 -14.38 -56.47
C ALA A 83 -21.80 -15.42 -55.50
N SER A 84 -20.96 -16.09 -54.74
CA SER A 84 -21.38 -17.11 -53.76
C SER A 84 -21.74 -16.54 -52.39
N HIS A 85 -21.26 -15.32 -52.07
CA HIS A 85 -21.48 -14.64 -50.79
C HIS A 85 -21.94 -13.19 -51.03
N PRO A 86 -23.17 -12.99 -51.53
CA PRO A 86 -23.69 -11.65 -51.77
C PRO A 86 -23.77 -10.80 -50.48
N ASP A 87 -24.13 -11.45 -49.39
CA ASP A 87 -24.16 -10.85 -48.09
C ASP A 87 -23.06 -11.45 -47.19
N THR A 88 -22.28 -10.58 -46.57
CA THR A 88 -21.17 -10.95 -45.69
C THR A 88 -21.36 -10.22 -44.36
N PRO A 89 -22.29 -10.70 -43.49
CA PRO A 89 -22.48 -10.13 -42.17
C PRO A 89 -21.30 -10.40 -41.26
N TYR A 90 -21.22 -9.65 -40.16
CA TYR A 90 -20.33 -10.04 -39.07
C TYR A 90 -20.68 -11.43 -38.56
N PRO A 91 -19.71 -12.21 -38.05
CA PRO A 91 -20.00 -13.41 -37.32
C PRO A 91 -21.00 -13.13 -36.22
N ASP A 92 -22.01 -13.99 -36.01
CA ASP A 92 -23.19 -13.73 -35.17
C ASP A 92 -22.84 -13.18 -33.79
N ARG A 93 -21.81 -13.71 -33.14
CA ARG A 93 -21.38 -13.24 -31.82
C ARG A 93 -20.70 -11.88 -31.87
N LEU A 94 -19.81 -11.68 -32.81
CA LEU A 94 -19.14 -10.40 -32.98
C LEU A 94 -20.18 -9.31 -33.27
N GLY A 95 -21.12 -9.57 -34.20
CA GLY A 95 -22.21 -8.65 -34.50
C GLY A 95 -23.03 -8.27 -33.28
N SER A 96 -23.51 -9.28 -32.52
CA SER A 96 -24.28 -9.06 -31.29
C SER A 96 -23.49 -8.30 -30.20
N ASN A 97 -22.20 -8.60 -30.03
CA ASN A 97 -21.35 -7.91 -29.07
C ASN A 97 -21.05 -6.47 -29.49
N LEU A 98 -20.86 -6.21 -30.79
CA LEU A 98 -20.69 -4.85 -31.31
C LEU A 98 -21.97 -4.01 -31.12
N GLU A 99 -23.16 -4.57 -31.39
CA GLU A 99 -24.45 -3.90 -31.14
C GLU A 99 -24.64 -3.58 -29.65
N ALA A 100 -24.31 -4.54 -28.76
CA ALA A 100 -24.35 -4.33 -27.31
C ALA A 100 -23.41 -3.21 -26.85
N LEU A 101 -22.19 -3.15 -27.44
CA LEU A 101 -21.26 -2.05 -27.22
C LEU A 101 -21.80 -0.71 -27.74
N GLY A 102 -22.40 -0.71 -28.92
CA GLY A 102 -23.03 0.45 -29.51
C GLY A 102 -24.06 1.06 -28.56
N THR A 103 -24.92 0.22 -28.01
CA THR A 103 -25.95 0.63 -27.04
C THR A 103 -25.32 1.16 -25.74
N LEU A 104 -24.29 0.46 -25.21
CA LEU A 104 -23.67 0.78 -23.93
C LEU A 104 -22.86 2.10 -23.97
N LEU A 105 -22.13 2.31 -25.06
CA LEU A 105 -21.21 3.45 -25.21
C LEU A 105 -21.75 4.57 -26.10
N GLY A 106 -22.92 4.37 -26.70
CA GLY A 106 -23.51 5.31 -27.64
C GLY A 106 -22.71 5.44 -28.95
N LEU A 107 -22.14 4.31 -29.44
CA LEU A 107 -21.38 4.29 -30.69
C LEU A 107 -22.32 4.31 -31.91
N GLY A 108 -21.98 5.11 -32.88
CA GLY A 108 -22.68 5.12 -34.16
C GLY A 108 -22.25 3.98 -35.08
N GLU A 109 -22.96 3.83 -36.20
CA GLU A 109 -22.71 2.75 -37.17
C GLU A 109 -21.27 2.82 -37.75
N ALA A 110 -20.77 4.00 -38.02
CA ALA A 110 -19.42 4.19 -38.54
C ALA A 110 -18.36 3.71 -37.54
N GLU A 111 -18.53 4.04 -36.26
CA GLU A 111 -17.64 3.63 -35.17
C GLU A 111 -17.66 2.10 -35.00
N LEU A 112 -18.84 1.49 -35.08
CA LEU A 112 -18.97 0.01 -34.96
C LEU A 112 -18.31 -0.71 -36.16
N ARG A 113 -18.43 -0.16 -37.38
CA ARG A 113 -17.73 -0.70 -38.55
C ARG A 113 -16.20 -0.61 -38.41
N VAL A 114 -15.69 0.55 -37.96
CA VAL A 114 -14.25 0.74 -37.74
C VAL A 114 -13.75 -0.22 -36.67
N LEU A 115 -14.44 -0.33 -35.50
CA LEU A 115 -14.07 -1.26 -34.43
C LEU A 115 -14.10 -2.72 -34.91
N GLY A 116 -15.19 -3.13 -35.63
CA GLY A 116 -15.35 -4.47 -36.15
C GLY A 116 -14.20 -4.87 -37.11
N PHE A 117 -13.81 -3.95 -37.98
CA PHE A 117 -12.65 -4.14 -38.86
C PHE A 117 -11.35 -4.32 -38.04
N CYS A 118 -11.07 -3.43 -37.12
CA CYS A 118 -9.87 -3.53 -36.26
C CYS A 118 -9.83 -4.84 -35.47
N VAL A 119 -10.97 -5.27 -34.94
CA VAL A 119 -11.09 -6.56 -34.21
C VAL A 119 -10.77 -7.72 -35.15
N LEU A 120 -11.38 -7.81 -36.31
CA LEU A 120 -11.13 -8.89 -37.27
C LEU A 120 -9.69 -8.86 -37.80
N MET A 121 -9.14 -7.67 -38.09
CA MET A 121 -7.73 -7.52 -38.47
C MET A 121 -6.75 -8.09 -37.47
N HIS A 122 -7.07 -8.05 -36.17
CA HIS A 122 -6.19 -8.59 -35.10
C HIS A 122 -6.40 -10.08 -34.83
N ILE A 123 -7.56 -10.64 -35.20
CA ILE A 123 -7.89 -12.06 -34.90
C ILE A 123 -7.71 -12.95 -36.12
N ASP A 124 -8.08 -12.45 -37.31
CA ASP A 124 -8.11 -13.23 -38.53
C ASP A 124 -6.76 -13.09 -39.28
N PRO A 125 -5.96 -14.15 -39.34
CA PRO A 125 -4.63 -14.11 -39.97
C PRO A 125 -4.70 -13.68 -41.44
N VAL A 126 -5.70 -14.14 -42.17
CA VAL A 126 -5.85 -13.84 -43.60
C VAL A 126 -6.07 -12.34 -43.85
N LEU A 127 -6.90 -11.71 -43.02
CA LEU A 127 -7.11 -10.27 -43.11
C LEU A 127 -5.88 -9.50 -42.64
N CYS A 128 -5.20 -9.95 -41.59
CA CYS A 128 -3.95 -9.35 -41.13
C CYS A 128 -2.87 -9.38 -42.23
N ASP A 129 -2.62 -10.55 -42.79
CA ASP A 129 -1.63 -10.74 -43.89
C ASP A 129 -2.01 -9.92 -45.12
N ALA A 130 -3.30 -9.81 -45.45
CA ALA A 130 -3.78 -8.98 -46.53
C ALA A 130 -3.55 -7.48 -46.30
N THR A 131 -3.69 -7.00 -45.04
CA THR A 131 -3.36 -5.60 -44.67
C THR A 131 -1.88 -5.31 -44.81
N ASP A 132 -1.02 -6.27 -44.49
CA ASP A 132 0.43 -6.13 -44.56
C ASP A 132 0.92 -6.03 -46.00
N GLN A 133 0.15 -6.58 -47.00
CA GLN A 133 0.43 -6.41 -48.43
C GLN A 133 0.25 -4.97 -48.90
N LEU A 134 -0.37 -4.06 -48.11
CA LEU A 134 -0.37 -2.64 -48.42
C LEU A 134 0.98 -1.97 -48.16
N GLY A 135 1.87 -2.66 -47.43
CA GLY A 135 3.14 -2.14 -46.98
C GLY A 135 3.00 -0.99 -45.97
N MET A 136 4.01 -0.13 -45.95
CA MET A 136 4.01 1.02 -45.03
C MET A 136 3.05 2.11 -45.57
N VAL A 137 2.04 2.44 -44.78
CA VAL A 137 1.01 3.44 -45.14
C VAL A 137 1.12 4.67 -44.21
N GLY A 138 0.96 5.86 -44.77
CA GLY A 138 0.80 7.07 -43.97
C GLY A 138 -0.65 7.25 -43.53
N PHE A 139 -0.88 8.03 -42.46
CA PHE A 139 -2.18 8.21 -41.82
C PHE A 139 -3.30 8.57 -42.82
N ASN A 140 -3.07 9.53 -43.71
CA ASN A 140 -4.07 9.95 -44.74
C ASN A 140 -4.42 8.81 -45.71
N ARG A 141 -3.46 7.92 -46.01
CA ARG A 141 -3.73 6.76 -46.87
C ARG A 141 -4.52 5.70 -46.11
N ALA A 142 -4.21 5.48 -44.83
CA ALA A 142 -4.96 4.57 -43.98
C ALA A 142 -6.45 4.97 -43.87
N MET A 143 -6.72 6.25 -43.66
CA MET A 143 -8.10 6.75 -43.65
C MET A 143 -8.85 6.48 -44.97
N LYS A 144 -8.18 6.67 -46.13
CA LYS A 144 -8.77 6.35 -47.42
C LYS A 144 -9.01 4.86 -47.61
N VAL A 145 -8.08 4.01 -47.11
CA VAL A 145 -8.22 2.55 -47.10
C VAL A 145 -9.47 2.17 -46.31
N LEU A 146 -9.62 2.68 -45.10
CA LEU A 146 -10.81 2.42 -44.28
C LEU A 146 -12.11 2.91 -44.91
N ALA A 147 -12.09 4.10 -45.51
CA ALA A 147 -13.27 4.66 -46.17
C ALA A 147 -13.77 3.73 -47.27
N VAL A 148 -12.87 3.22 -48.11
CA VAL A 148 -13.20 2.29 -49.22
C VAL A 148 -13.66 0.94 -48.67
N LEU A 149 -12.93 0.33 -47.72
CA LEU A 149 -13.27 -0.99 -47.19
C LEU A 149 -14.60 -1.01 -46.43
N LEU A 150 -14.88 0.02 -45.64
CA LEU A 150 -16.06 0.09 -44.81
C LEU A 150 -17.27 0.76 -45.47
N GLY A 151 -17.09 1.30 -46.68
CA GLY A 151 -18.16 2.03 -47.39
C GLY A 151 -18.56 3.32 -46.67
N LEU A 152 -17.60 3.99 -46.00
CA LEU A 152 -17.78 5.21 -45.24
C LEU A 152 -17.26 6.42 -46.03
N GLN A 153 -17.78 7.60 -45.72
CA GLN A 153 -17.20 8.85 -46.22
C GLN A 153 -15.94 9.19 -45.44
N LEU A 154 -14.97 9.82 -46.11
CA LEU A 154 -13.68 10.17 -45.44
C LEU A 154 -13.85 11.01 -44.15
N PRO A 155 -14.75 12.02 -44.09
CA PRO A 155 -14.99 12.76 -42.85
C PRO A 155 -15.54 11.91 -41.69
N GLU A 156 -16.32 10.86 -42.02
CA GLU A 156 -16.81 9.91 -40.96
C GLU A 156 -15.69 9.12 -40.37
N VAL A 157 -14.76 8.62 -41.20
CA VAL A 157 -13.57 7.91 -40.73
C VAL A 157 -12.68 8.84 -39.92
N GLU A 158 -12.47 10.08 -40.36
CA GLU A 158 -11.73 11.11 -39.62
C GLU A 158 -12.34 11.37 -38.25
N ALA A 159 -13.67 11.47 -38.16
CA ALA A 159 -14.37 11.65 -36.89
C ALA A 159 -14.21 10.45 -35.96
N CYS A 160 -14.28 9.21 -36.47
CA CYS A 160 -14.09 7.99 -35.68
C CYS A 160 -12.68 7.86 -35.11
N LEU A 161 -11.66 8.35 -35.80
CA LEU A 161 -10.25 8.27 -35.39
C LEU A 161 -9.73 9.52 -34.66
N ALA A 162 -10.57 10.54 -34.51
CA ALA A 162 -10.23 11.76 -33.79
C ALA A 162 -10.03 11.48 -32.31
N SER A 163 -9.13 12.20 -31.62
CA SER A 163 -8.81 12.04 -30.21
C SER A 163 -10.00 12.20 -29.25
N ASN A 164 -11.04 12.91 -29.72
CA ASN A 164 -12.28 13.12 -28.97
C ASN A 164 -13.41 12.13 -29.34
N SER A 165 -13.16 11.19 -30.26
CA SER A 165 -14.16 10.19 -30.65
C SER A 165 -14.52 9.26 -29.51
N PRO A 166 -15.74 8.72 -29.46
CA PRO A 166 -16.13 7.73 -28.45
C PRO A 166 -15.22 6.50 -28.40
N LEU A 167 -14.74 6.00 -29.56
CA LEU A 167 -13.83 4.86 -29.65
C LEU A 167 -12.50 5.10 -28.91
N ILE A 168 -11.90 6.28 -29.15
CA ILE A 168 -10.63 6.66 -28.54
C ILE A 168 -10.82 7.05 -27.07
N ARG A 169 -11.88 7.77 -26.74
CA ARG A 169 -12.19 8.16 -25.35
C ARG A 169 -12.54 6.97 -24.48
N ALA A 170 -13.23 5.97 -25.01
CA ALA A 170 -13.51 4.73 -24.30
C ALA A 170 -12.28 3.82 -24.16
N GLY A 171 -11.16 4.15 -24.78
CA GLY A 171 -9.97 3.31 -24.73
C GLY A 171 -10.17 1.97 -25.47
N LEU A 172 -10.98 1.93 -26.51
CA LEU A 172 -11.17 0.73 -27.33
C LEU A 172 -10.13 0.64 -28.44
N LEU A 173 -9.77 1.79 -29.02
CA LEU A 173 -8.76 1.89 -30.06
C LEU A 173 -7.67 2.88 -29.69
N GLU A 174 -6.45 2.57 -30.07
CA GLU A 174 -5.32 3.50 -30.08
C GLU A 174 -4.92 3.78 -31.53
N VAL A 175 -4.71 5.06 -31.82
CA VAL A 175 -4.18 5.49 -33.12
C VAL A 175 -2.72 5.85 -32.92
N GLY A 176 -1.82 5.22 -33.65
CA GLY A 176 -0.37 5.45 -33.54
C GLY A 176 -0.02 6.92 -33.70
N SER A 177 0.63 7.50 -32.70
CA SER A 177 0.92 8.93 -32.56
C SER A 177 1.91 9.50 -33.59
N ASN A 178 2.56 8.67 -34.39
CA ASN A 178 3.52 9.11 -35.41
C ASN A 178 2.82 9.42 -36.74
N SER A 179 2.03 10.47 -36.78
CA SER A 179 1.36 10.97 -37.99
C SER A 179 2.32 11.30 -39.17
N ARG A 180 3.62 11.32 -38.94
CA ARG A 180 4.68 11.58 -39.93
C ARG A 180 5.45 10.35 -40.40
N ALA A 181 5.36 9.20 -39.71
CA ALA A 181 5.98 7.97 -40.12
C ALA A 181 4.97 7.06 -40.80
N SER A 182 5.34 6.45 -41.92
CA SER A 182 4.54 5.38 -42.51
C SER A 182 4.79 4.11 -41.70
N THR A 183 3.72 3.42 -41.30
CA THR A 183 3.75 2.16 -40.54
C THR A 183 2.77 1.16 -41.16
N ALA A 184 2.82 -0.10 -40.76
CA ALA A 184 1.80 -1.08 -41.13
C ALA A 184 0.43 -0.64 -40.60
N LEU A 185 -0.65 -0.95 -41.33
CA LEU A 185 -2.01 -0.57 -40.94
C LEU A 185 -2.40 -1.14 -39.58
N SER A 186 -2.00 -2.38 -39.30
CA SER A 186 -2.18 -3.09 -38.02
C SER A 186 -1.51 -2.38 -36.83
N SER A 187 -0.32 -1.81 -37.07
CA SER A 187 0.41 -1.03 -36.05
C SER A 187 -0.15 0.39 -35.88
N MET A 188 -0.78 0.93 -36.88
CA MET A 188 -1.40 2.28 -36.86
C MET A 188 -2.73 2.29 -36.14
N LEU A 189 -3.50 1.21 -36.26
CA LEU A 189 -4.83 1.02 -35.71
C LEU A 189 -4.80 -0.18 -34.79
N SER A 190 -4.38 0.02 -33.56
CA SER A 190 -4.32 -1.03 -32.56
C SER A 190 -5.52 -0.99 -31.63
N VAL A 191 -6.03 -2.16 -31.28
CA VAL A 191 -6.98 -2.29 -30.17
C VAL A 191 -6.22 -2.08 -28.87
N SER A 192 -6.75 -1.23 -27.99
CA SER A 192 -6.03 -0.78 -26.78
C SER A 192 -5.69 -1.91 -25.78
N ASN A 193 -6.42 -3.01 -25.87
CA ASN A 193 -6.15 -4.21 -25.09
C ASN A 193 -6.16 -5.45 -25.98
N GLN A 194 -5.14 -6.32 -25.84
CA GLN A 194 -4.98 -7.53 -26.66
C GLN A 194 -6.08 -8.59 -26.43
N GLU A 195 -6.74 -8.57 -25.30
CA GLU A 195 -7.82 -9.54 -24.98
C GLU A 195 -9.16 -9.13 -25.60
N LEU A 196 -9.40 -7.83 -25.79
CA LEU A 196 -10.68 -7.30 -26.28
C LEU A 196 -11.13 -7.92 -27.61
N PRO A 197 -10.27 -8.09 -28.63
CA PRO A 197 -10.67 -8.75 -29.88
C PRO A 197 -11.21 -10.15 -29.66
N GLY A 198 -10.51 -10.96 -28.86
CA GLY A 198 -10.95 -12.32 -28.51
C GLY A 198 -12.27 -12.34 -27.75
N LEU A 199 -12.43 -11.47 -26.77
CA LEU A 199 -13.68 -11.32 -26.00
C LEU A 199 -14.85 -10.92 -26.91
N LEU A 200 -14.68 -9.95 -27.79
CA LEU A 200 -15.71 -9.54 -28.75
C LEU A 200 -16.09 -10.65 -29.71
N ARG A 201 -15.15 -11.46 -30.13
CA ARG A 201 -15.37 -12.56 -31.08
C ARG A 201 -16.04 -13.78 -30.47
N PHE A 202 -15.70 -14.14 -29.22
CA PHE A 202 -16.04 -15.43 -28.64
C PHE A 202 -16.87 -15.38 -27.35
N SER A 203 -16.95 -14.26 -26.63
CA SER A 203 -17.66 -14.16 -25.35
C SER A 203 -19.18 -14.35 -25.55
N LYS A 204 -19.80 -15.05 -24.58
CA LYS A 204 -21.25 -15.23 -24.43
C LYS A 204 -21.82 -14.45 -23.24
N GLY A 205 -21.00 -13.68 -22.55
CA GLY A 205 -21.37 -12.97 -21.32
C GLY A 205 -22.25 -11.75 -21.56
N THR A 206 -22.51 -11.04 -20.48
CA THR A 206 -23.18 -9.74 -20.53
C THR A 206 -22.27 -8.69 -21.15
N SER A 207 -22.84 -7.54 -21.55
CA SER A 207 -22.04 -6.42 -22.11
C SER A 207 -20.93 -5.96 -21.20
N LEU A 208 -21.05 -6.09 -19.87
CA LEU A 208 -20.01 -5.75 -18.90
C LEU A 208 -18.91 -6.81 -18.81
N ASP A 209 -19.22 -8.07 -19.09
CA ASP A 209 -18.21 -9.15 -19.07
C ASP A 209 -17.17 -8.97 -20.19
N LEU A 210 -17.51 -8.24 -21.24
CA LEU A 210 -16.57 -7.87 -22.30
C LEU A 210 -15.42 -6.97 -21.80
N PHE A 211 -15.59 -6.35 -20.63
CA PHE A 211 -14.60 -5.47 -20.01
C PHE A 211 -13.95 -6.07 -18.76
N ALA A 212 -14.08 -7.37 -18.55
CA ALA A 212 -13.47 -8.06 -17.39
C ALA A 212 -11.95 -7.87 -17.29
N TYR A 213 -11.30 -7.60 -18.43
CA TYR A 213 -9.88 -7.25 -18.52
C TYR A 213 -9.56 -5.84 -17.95
N ALA A 214 -10.54 -4.94 -17.93
CA ALA A 214 -10.33 -3.54 -17.52
C ALA A 214 -10.81 -3.28 -16.09
N PHE A 215 -11.93 -3.87 -15.69
CA PHE A 215 -12.50 -3.68 -14.37
C PHE A 215 -13.40 -4.84 -13.96
N ARG A 216 -13.58 -5.01 -12.66
CA ARG A 216 -14.47 -6.01 -12.08
C ARG A 216 -15.27 -5.44 -10.92
N LEU A 217 -16.45 -6.00 -10.67
CA LEU A 217 -17.24 -5.64 -9.49
C LEU A 217 -16.49 -6.05 -8.23
N SER A 218 -16.30 -5.10 -7.31
CA SER A 218 -15.62 -5.36 -6.05
C SER A 218 -16.46 -6.27 -5.15
N PRO A 219 -15.87 -7.27 -4.50
CA PRO A 219 -16.61 -8.08 -3.52
C PRO A 219 -17.03 -7.21 -2.33
N PRO A 220 -18.10 -7.59 -1.60
CA PRO A 220 -18.53 -6.85 -0.41
C PRO A 220 -17.43 -6.82 0.65
N GLY A 221 -17.31 -5.69 1.35
CA GLY A 221 -16.38 -5.54 2.47
C GLY A 221 -16.75 -6.45 3.65
N SER A 222 -15.73 -6.98 4.32
CA SER A 222 -15.87 -7.86 5.50
C SER A 222 -15.84 -7.12 6.83
N LEU A 223 -15.35 -5.88 6.85
CA LEU A 223 -15.24 -5.03 8.05
C LEU A 223 -16.51 -4.18 8.25
N SER A 224 -16.60 -3.50 9.39
CA SER A 224 -17.63 -2.49 9.68
C SER A 224 -17.01 -1.10 9.81
N LEU A 225 -17.81 -0.03 9.68
CA LEU A 225 -17.34 1.35 9.85
C LEU A 225 -16.81 1.61 11.27
N GLU A 226 -17.22 0.83 12.26
CA GLU A 226 -16.71 0.92 13.63
C GLU A 226 -15.20 0.69 13.73
N HIS A 227 -14.63 -0.11 12.83
CA HIS A 227 -13.18 -0.35 12.75
C HIS A 227 -12.39 0.88 12.27
N TYR A 228 -13.09 1.92 11.81
CA TYR A 228 -12.50 3.16 11.30
C TYR A 228 -12.89 4.40 12.12
N ARG A 229 -13.34 4.23 13.37
CA ARG A 229 -13.71 5.36 14.27
C ARG A 229 -12.59 6.39 14.44
N HIS A 230 -11.33 5.95 14.39
CA HIS A 230 -10.18 6.84 14.52
C HIS A 230 -10.03 7.84 13.36
N ILE A 231 -10.70 7.61 12.25
CA ILE A 231 -10.77 8.52 11.09
C ILE A 231 -12.21 8.92 10.77
N GLU A 232 -13.11 8.90 11.76
CA GLU A 232 -14.55 9.16 11.57
C GLU A 232 -14.82 10.53 10.94
N GLN A 233 -14.11 11.57 11.38
CA GLN A 233 -14.32 12.92 10.88
C GLN A 233 -14.01 13.07 9.38
N PRO A 234 -12.82 12.72 8.85
CA PRO A 234 -12.56 12.76 7.42
C PRO A 234 -13.43 11.79 6.62
N LEU A 235 -13.82 10.66 7.21
CA LEU A 235 -14.71 9.69 6.58
C LEU A 235 -16.12 10.25 6.38
N ASN A 236 -16.69 10.89 7.37
CA ASN A 236 -18.00 11.56 7.29
C ASN A 236 -18.01 12.66 6.22
N ILE A 237 -16.90 13.40 6.08
CA ILE A 237 -16.75 14.41 5.01
C ILE A 237 -16.75 13.71 3.64
N ALA A 238 -15.99 12.64 3.48
CA ALA A 238 -15.90 11.89 2.24
C ALA A 238 -17.26 11.31 1.83
N GLU A 239 -17.99 10.69 2.75
CA GLU A 239 -19.32 10.12 2.47
C GLU A 239 -20.32 11.19 1.99
N ARG A 240 -20.40 12.32 2.71
CA ARG A 240 -21.28 13.43 2.32
C ARG A 240 -20.89 14.03 0.97
N TYR A 241 -19.60 14.19 0.72
CA TYR A 241 -19.09 14.70 -0.54
C TYR A 241 -19.42 13.77 -1.71
N LEU A 242 -19.14 12.47 -1.56
CA LEU A 242 -19.44 11.45 -2.57
C LEU A 242 -20.95 11.30 -2.81
N ALA A 243 -21.78 11.32 -1.76
CA ALA A 243 -23.23 11.27 -1.89
C ALA A 243 -23.75 12.40 -2.78
N LYS A 244 -23.25 13.63 -2.56
CA LYS A 244 -23.61 14.80 -3.35
C LYS A 244 -23.07 14.71 -4.78
N ALA A 245 -21.83 14.25 -4.95
CA ALA A 245 -21.20 14.07 -6.25
C ALA A 245 -21.97 13.05 -7.13
N LEU A 246 -22.35 11.91 -6.54
CA LEU A 246 -23.14 10.88 -7.20
C LEU A 246 -24.56 11.38 -7.58
N ALA A 247 -25.18 12.16 -6.70
CA ALA A 247 -26.51 12.72 -6.97
C ALA A 247 -26.50 13.77 -8.11
N GLN A 248 -25.39 14.52 -8.25
CA GLN A 248 -25.24 15.58 -9.24
C GLN A 248 -24.56 15.10 -10.54
N GLY A 249 -24.06 13.86 -10.60
CA GLY A 249 -23.23 13.38 -11.73
C GLY A 249 -21.95 14.21 -11.89
N ARG A 250 -21.34 14.66 -10.79
CA ARG A 250 -20.17 15.53 -10.82
C ARG A 250 -18.94 14.79 -11.33
N GLN A 251 -18.28 15.39 -12.33
CA GLN A 251 -17.04 14.86 -12.90
C GLN A 251 -15.81 15.35 -12.13
N GLY A 252 -14.69 14.64 -12.28
CA GLY A 252 -13.40 15.01 -11.70
C GLY A 252 -13.32 14.78 -10.18
N VAL A 253 -14.09 13.85 -9.63
CA VAL A 253 -14.11 13.56 -8.19
C VAL A 253 -13.10 12.48 -7.86
N ASN A 254 -12.06 12.84 -7.05
CA ASN A 254 -10.96 11.94 -6.70
C ASN A 254 -10.65 12.01 -5.22
N ILE A 255 -10.60 10.86 -4.57
CA ILE A 255 -10.23 10.71 -3.16
C ILE A 255 -8.97 9.85 -3.08
N LEU A 256 -7.91 10.38 -2.47
CA LEU A 256 -6.70 9.65 -2.17
C LEU A 256 -6.78 9.07 -0.75
N LEU A 257 -6.68 7.74 -0.64
CA LEU A 257 -6.52 7.03 0.63
C LEU A 257 -5.09 6.49 0.70
N TYR A 258 -4.32 6.93 1.69
CA TYR A 258 -2.94 6.48 1.85
C TYR A 258 -2.67 5.99 3.28
N GLY A 259 -1.62 5.21 3.45
CA GLY A 259 -1.19 4.69 4.75
C GLY A 259 -0.55 3.30 4.65
N PRO A 260 -0.03 2.75 5.73
CA PRO A 260 0.70 1.48 5.72
C PRO A 260 -0.06 0.33 5.05
N PRO A 261 0.62 -0.64 4.45
CA PRO A 261 -0.03 -1.80 3.86
C PRO A 261 -0.76 -2.61 4.93
N GLY A 262 -1.97 -3.07 4.60
CA GLY A 262 -2.78 -3.88 5.52
C GLY A 262 -3.61 -3.12 6.55
N THR A 263 -3.73 -1.79 6.44
CA THR A 263 -4.63 -0.97 7.28
C THR A 263 -6.10 -0.99 6.83
N GLY A 264 -6.40 -1.64 5.69
CA GLY A 264 -7.77 -1.84 5.24
C GLY A 264 -8.28 -0.78 4.26
N LYS A 265 -7.42 -0.05 3.54
CA LYS A 265 -7.80 0.97 2.53
C LYS A 265 -8.86 0.47 1.55
N THR A 266 -8.63 -0.69 0.94
CA THR A 266 -9.57 -1.32 -0.01
C THR A 266 -10.89 -1.73 0.67
N GLN A 267 -10.84 -2.18 1.93
CA GLN A 267 -12.04 -2.49 2.71
C GLN A 267 -12.86 -1.24 3.01
N LEU A 268 -12.19 -0.13 3.33
CA LEU A 268 -12.86 1.16 3.58
C LEU A 268 -13.59 1.65 2.33
N SER A 269 -12.97 1.60 1.15
CA SER A 269 -13.65 2.01 -0.10
C SER A 269 -14.90 1.17 -0.38
N ARG A 270 -14.87 -0.15 -0.07
CA ARG A 270 -16.03 -1.05 -0.17
C ARG A 270 -17.15 -0.68 0.80
N LEU A 271 -16.78 -0.32 2.03
CA LEU A 271 -17.75 0.10 3.05
C LEU A 271 -18.42 1.41 2.70
N VAL A 272 -17.65 2.40 2.23
CA VAL A 272 -18.19 3.68 1.76
C VAL A 272 -19.12 3.48 0.56
N ALA A 273 -18.75 2.64 -0.39
CA ALA A 273 -19.63 2.33 -1.52
C ALA A 273 -20.95 1.69 -1.06
N LYS A 274 -20.87 0.78 -0.09
CA LYS A 274 -22.04 0.14 0.52
C LYS A 274 -22.94 1.14 1.25
N SER A 275 -22.37 2.05 2.05
CA SER A 275 -23.14 3.08 2.77
C SER A 275 -23.86 4.03 1.81
N LEU A 276 -23.26 4.29 0.64
CA LEU A 276 -23.83 5.11 -0.42
C LEU A 276 -24.81 4.34 -1.35
N SER A 277 -25.05 3.04 -1.10
CA SER A 277 -25.85 2.16 -1.98
C SER A 277 -25.39 2.25 -3.44
N SER A 278 -24.07 2.27 -3.66
CA SER A 278 -23.45 2.35 -4.97
C SER A 278 -22.57 1.14 -5.24
N ALA A 279 -22.53 0.69 -6.50
CA ALA A 279 -21.59 -0.35 -6.90
C ALA A 279 -20.15 0.19 -6.86
N LEU A 280 -19.20 -0.63 -6.41
CA LEU A 280 -17.77 -0.31 -6.49
C LEU A 280 -17.11 -1.24 -7.51
N TYR A 281 -16.39 -0.67 -8.45
CA TYR A 281 -15.62 -1.44 -9.43
C TYR A 281 -14.12 -1.23 -9.21
N GLU A 282 -13.39 -2.34 -9.18
CA GLU A 282 -11.93 -2.37 -9.09
C GLU A 282 -11.34 -2.34 -10.49
N VAL A 283 -10.47 -1.38 -10.76
CA VAL A 283 -9.69 -1.33 -12.01
C VAL A 283 -8.64 -2.44 -11.97
N ALA A 284 -8.54 -3.20 -13.06
CA ALA A 284 -7.65 -4.35 -13.14
C ALA A 284 -6.18 -3.95 -12.95
N CYS A 285 -5.47 -4.70 -12.12
CA CYS A 285 -4.04 -4.62 -11.90
C CYS A 285 -3.27 -5.84 -12.45
N THR A 286 -3.99 -6.88 -12.87
CA THR A 286 -3.47 -8.07 -13.53
C THR A 286 -4.27 -8.34 -14.80
N ASP A 287 -3.63 -8.97 -15.79
CA ASP A 287 -4.30 -9.47 -17.00
C ASP A 287 -4.98 -10.83 -16.75
N SER A 288 -5.51 -11.45 -17.84
CA SER A 288 -6.18 -12.76 -17.79
C SER A 288 -5.27 -13.91 -17.35
N ASP A 289 -3.97 -13.77 -17.61
CA ASP A 289 -2.96 -14.80 -17.27
C ASP A 289 -2.44 -14.63 -15.84
N GLY A 290 -2.85 -13.54 -15.17
CA GLY A 290 -2.44 -13.20 -13.82
C GLY A 290 -1.15 -12.38 -13.76
N ASP A 291 -0.62 -11.95 -14.89
CA ASP A 291 0.58 -11.12 -14.97
C ASP A 291 0.26 -9.65 -14.63
N PRO A 292 1.19 -8.92 -14.01
CA PRO A 292 0.98 -7.54 -13.62
C PRO A 292 0.85 -6.62 -14.84
N VAL A 293 -0.19 -5.80 -14.84
CA VAL A 293 -0.47 -4.83 -15.91
C VAL A 293 0.33 -3.55 -15.71
N HIS A 294 1.00 -3.06 -16.76
CA HIS A 294 1.78 -1.82 -16.71
C HIS A 294 0.90 -0.58 -16.42
N ALA A 295 1.50 0.44 -15.80
CA ALA A 295 0.84 1.69 -15.42
C ALA A 295 0.01 2.34 -16.54
N LYS A 296 0.54 2.40 -17.78
CA LYS A 296 -0.18 2.95 -18.94
C LYS A 296 -1.47 2.17 -19.23
N GLN A 297 -1.43 0.85 -19.18
CA GLN A 297 -2.58 0.00 -19.46
C GLN A 297 -3.62 0.10 -18.34
N ARG A 298 -3.20 0.21 -17.06
CA ARG A 298 -4.09 0.45 -15.91
C ARG A 298 -4.87 1.77 -16.08
N LEU A 299 -4.21 2.80 -16.57
CA LEU A 299 -4.85 4.08 -16.85
C LEU A 299 -5.79 4.01 -18.08
N CYS A 300 -5.48 3.19 -19.09
CA CYS A 300 -6.41 2.89 -20.17
C CYS A 300 -7.65 2.13 -19.64
N SER A 301 -7.46 1.15 -18.76
CA SER A 301 -8.53 0.42 -18.09
C SER A 301 -9.43 1.34 -17.26
N LEU A 302 -8.85 2.32 -16.54
CA LEU A 302 -9.62 3.36 -15.84
C LEU A 302 -10.48 4.19 -16.79
N ARG A 303 -9.92 4.59 -17.94
CA ARG A 303 -10.67 5.31 -18.98
C ARG A 303 -11.84 4.50 -19.52
N THR A 304 -11.59 3.23 -19.80
CA THR A 304 -12.63 2.29 -20.25
C THR A 304 -13.72 2.17 -19.20
N ALA A 305 -13.37 1.96 -17.93
CA ALA A 305 -14.32 1.88 -16.82
C ALA A 305 -15.18 3.16 -16.71
N ASN A 306 -14.54 4.34 -16.75
CA ASN A 306 -15.24 5.63 -16.73
C ASN A 306 -16.22 5.81 -17.89
N SER A 307 -15.87 5.33 -19.09
CA SER A 307 -16.73 5.44 -20.27
C SER A 307 -17.89 4.45 -20.22
N VAL A 308 -17.61 3.20 -19.90
CA VAL A 308 -18.58 2.09 -19.85
C VAL A 308 -19.60 2.27 -18.73
N LEU A 309 -19.14 2.68 -17.55
CA LEU A 309 -19.97 2.79 -16.36
C LEU A 309 -20.57 4.19 -16.16
N ARG A 310 -20.36 5.13 -17.08
CA ARG A 310 -20.78 6.54 -16.96
C ARG A 310 -22.25 6.73 -16.62
N SER A 311 -23.11 5.87 -17.14
CA SER A 311 -24.57 5.92 -16.90
C SER A 311 -25.00 5.22 -15.59
N GLN A 312 -24.09 4.55 -14.92
CA GLN A 312 -24.37 3.81 -13.71
C GLN A 312 -24.05 4.60 -12.45
N ARG A 313 -24.79 4.34 -11.38
CA ARG A 313 -24.45 4.86 -10.06
C ARG A 313 -23.33 4.00 -9.45
N ALA A 314 -22.09 4.33 -9.77
CA ALA A 314 -20.93 3.54 -9.43
C ALA A 314 -19.77 4.41 -8.91
N LEU A 315 -18.86 3.76 -8.21
CA LEU A 315 -17.57 4.28 -7.76
C LEU A 315 -16.48 3.41 -8.35
N LEU A 316 -15.32 3.99 -8.59
CA LEU A 316 -14.12 3.28 -9.04
C LEU A 316 -13.08 3.23 -7.94
N VAL A 317 -12.24 2.19 -7.95
CA VAL A 317 -11.07 2.11 -7.08
C VAL A 317 -9.86 1.63 -7.86
N LEU A 318 -8.75 2.37 -7.72
CA LEU A 318 -7.42 1.97 -8.16
C LEU A 318 -6.58 1.68 -6.92
N ASP A 319 -6.08 0.46 -6.81
CA ASP A 319 -5.19 0.06 -5.73
C ASP A 319 -3.72 0.13 -6.19
N GLU A 320 -2.78 0.31 -5.26
CA GLU A 320 -1.34 0.31 -5.53
C GLU A 320 -0.94 1.28 -6.66
N ILE A 321 -1.26 2.58 -6.48
CA ILE A 321 -1.04 3.60 -7.52
C ILE A 321 0.40 4.11 -7.62
N GLU A 322 1.31 3.59 -6.79
CA GLU A 322 2.71 4.02 -6.74
C GLU A 322 3.40 3.90 -8.09
N ASP A 323 3.14 2.82 -8.83
CA ASP A 323 3.70 2.56 -10.17
C ASP A 323 3.24 3.60 -11.19
N ILE A 324 2.02 4.12 -11.04
CA ILE A 324 1.43 5.12 -11.94
C ILE A 324 2.14 6.48 -11.81
N PHE A 325 2.53 6.84 -10.58
CA PHE A 325 3.09 8.16 -10.28
C PHE A 325 4.63 8.18 -10.25
N GLN A 326 5.31 7.04 -10.00
CA GLN A 326 6.78 6.94 -9.96
C GLN A 326 7.46 7.03 -11.34
N THR A 327 6.80 6.64 -12.41
CA THR A 327 7.38 6.64 -13.77
C THR A 327 7.65 8.04 -14.33
N ALA A 328 7.37 9.11 -13.57
CA ALA A 328 7.36 10.48 -14.06
C ALA A 328 8.69 11.26 -13.86
N SER A 329 9.81 10.63 -13.48
CA SER A 329 10.91 11.42 -12.87
C SER A 329 12.09 11.84 -13.75
N THR A 330 12.33 11.33 -14.98
CA THR A 330 13.61 11.63 -15.66
C THR A 330 13.60 12.01 -17.14
N ASP A 331 12.57 11.78 -17.96
CA ASP A 331 12.65 12.00 -19.42
C ASP A 331 11.61 12.95 -20.01
N ALA A 332 11.86 13.44 -21.25
CA ALA A 332 10.94 14.30 -22.02
C ALA A 332 9.55 13.68 -22.23
N HIS A 333 9.45 12.33 -22.23
CA HIS A 333 8.19 11.58 -22.24
C HIS A 333 7.38 11.78 -20.94
N SER A 334 8.04 12.08 -19.82
CA SER A 334 7.40 12.29 -18.52
C SER A 334 6.49 13.52 -18.46
N ARG A 335 6.81 14.59 -19.20
CA ARG A 335 5.95 15.79 -19.24
C ARG A 335 4.61 15.54 -19.94
N SER A 336 4.63 14.75 -21.01
CA SER A 336 3.41 14.34 -21.73
C SER A 336 2.52 13.46 -20.86
N GLN A 337 3.13 12.56 -20.10
CA GLN A 337 2.42 11.65 -19.18
C GLN A 337 1.82 12.41 -17.99
N LYS A 338 2.53 13.39 -17.41
CA LYS A 338 2.00 14.25 -16.34
C LYS A 338 0.75 15.01 -16.78
N GLY A 339 0.78 15.61 -17.97
CA GLY A 339 -0.37 16.31 -18.52
C GLY A 339 -1.58 15.42 -18.77
N TRP A 340 -1.32 14.18 -19.17
CA TRP A 340 -2.37 13.20 -19.42
C TRP A 340 -3.01 12.68 -18.11
N ILE A 341 -2.21 12.37 -17.07
CA ILE A 341 -2.71 12.00 -15.74
C ILE A 341 -3.56 13.12 -15.14
N ASN A 342 -3.09 14.37 -15.24
CA ASN A 342 -3.82 15.53 -14.75
C ASN A 342 -5.20 15.66 -15.41
N ARG A 343 -5.26 15.51 -16.75
CA ARG A 343 -6.53 15.54 -17.46
C ARG A 343 -7.45 14.41 -17.01
N MET A 344 -6.92 13.22 -16.78
CA MET A 344 -7.71 12.09 -16.31
C MET A 344 -8.31 12.34 -14.92
N LEU A 345 -7.55 12.95 -13.99
CA LEU A 345 -8.06 13.35 -12.69
C LEU A 345 -9.14 14.43 -12.77
N GLU A 346 -9.08 15.32 -13.78
CA GLU A 346 -10.05 16.41 -13.98
C GLU A 346 -11.33 15.97 -14.71
N GLU A 347 -11.24 14.97 -15.58
CA GLU A 347 -12.32 14.60 -16.52
C GLU A 347 -12.98 13.24 -16.18
N ASN A 348 -12.56 12.52 -15.13
CA ASN A 348 -13.18 11.25 -14.79
C ASN A 348 -14.69 11.41 -14.52
N ALA A 349 -15.47 10.55 -15.17
CA ALA A 349 -16.93 10.64 -15.13
C ALA A 349 -17.52 10.13 -13.83
N LEU A 350 -16.83 9.20 -13.16
CA LEU A 350 -17.24 8.58 -11.91
C LEU A 350 -16.29 8.96 -10.79
N PRO A 351 -16.79 9.11 -9.56
CA PRO A 351 -15.92 9.31 -8.40
C PRO A 351 -14.96 8.12 -8.21
N CYS A 352 -13.69 8.42 -7.96
CA CYS A 352 -12.63 7.44 -7.91
C CYS A 352 -11.87 7.48 -6.59
N PHE A 353 -11.67 6.31 -5.96
CA PHE A 353 -10.72 6.10 -4.89
C PHE A 353 -9.35 5.71 -5.47
N TRP A 354 -8.33 6.36 -5.01
CA TRP A 354 -6.93 6.11 -5.34
C TRP A 354 -6.23 5.64 -4.07
N LEU A 355 -5.70 4.41 -4.08
CA LEU A 355 -5.11 3.80 -2.89
C LEU A 355 -3.59 3.73 -3.02
N SER A 356 -2.88 4.25 -2.02
CA SER A 356 -1.42 4.22 -1.95
C SER A 356 -0.93 3.71 -0.59
N ASN A 357 0.20 3.01 -0.60
CA ASN A 357 0.88 2.61 0.62
C ASN A 357 1.79 3.69 1.18
N SER A 358 2.20 4.66 0.35
CA SER A 358 3.03 5.81 0.74
C SER A 358 2.64 7.06 -0.03
N ILE A 359 2.53 8.19 0.67
CA ILE A 359 2.30 9.49 0.03
C ILE A 359 3.57 10.04 -0.62
N GLU A 360 4.73 9.64 -0.14
CA GLU A 360 6.04 10.10 -0.65
C GLU A 360 6.29 9.65 -2.09
N ALA A 361 5.64 8.58 -2.52
CA ALA A 361 5.72 8.08 -3.90
C ALA A 361 4.98 8.98 -4.91
N ILE A 362 4.16 9.92 -4.45
CA ILE A 362 3.28 10.75 -5.28
C ILE A 362 3.80 12.19 -5.32
N ASP A 363 4.03 12.72 -6.53
CA ASP A 363 4.45 14.12 -6.71
C ASP A 363 3.41 15.09 -6.12
N ALA A 364 3.85 16.08 -5.36
CA ALA A 364 3.00 17.12 -4.76
C ALA A 364 2.10 17.84 -5.79
N ALA A 365 2.51 17.92 -7.05
CA ALA A 365 1.71 18.49 -8.13
C ALA A 365 0.45 17.66 -8.42
N HIS A 366 0.49 16.34 -8.24
CA HIS A 366 -0.66 15.46 -8.37
C HIS A 366 -1.53 15.45 -7.12
N ILE A 367 -0.92 15.50 -5.92
CA ILE A 367 -1.66 15.52 -4.64
C ILE A 367 -2.65 16.68 -4.59
N ARG A 368 -2.30 17.84 -5.13
CA ARG A 368 -3.17 19.03 -5.16
C ARG A 368 -4.44 18.88 -6.02
N ARG A 369 -4.55 17.82 -6.80
CA ARG A 369 -5.70 17.55 -7.69
C ARG A 369 -6.68 16.55 -7.12
N PHE A 370 -6.37 15.99 -5.95
CA PHE A 370 -7.32 15.20 -5.20
C PHE A 370 -8.24 16.14 -4.39
N ASP A 371 -9.55 15.87 -4.42
CA ASP A 371 -10.52 16.64 -3.63
C ASP A 371 -10.36 16.40 -2.14
N LEU A 372 -10.04 15.16 -1.75
CA LEU A 372 -9.77 14.74 -0.38
C LEU A 372 -8.55 13.82 -0.35
N VAL A 373 -7.70 14.05 0.64
CA VAL A 373 -6.53 13.22 0.93
C VAL A 373 -6.69 12.73 2.37
N ILE A 374 -6.86 11.43 2.54
CA ILE A 374 -7.18 10.82 3.84
C ILE A 374 -6.11 9.81 4.19
N GLU A 375 -5.44 10.02 5.30
CA GLU A 375 -4.53 9.04 5.90
C GLU A 375 -5.33 7.95 6.62
N ILE A 376 -4.92 6.70 6.42
CA ILE A 376 -5.44 5.53 7.14
C ILE A 376 -4.29 4.94 7.95
N PRO A 377 -4.06 5.47 9.15
CA PRO A 377 -3.00 4.97 10.04
C PRO A 377 -3.37 3.59 10.59
N ASN A 378 -2.43 2.95 11.27
CA ASN A 378 -2.76 1.78 12.07
C ASN A 378 -3.80 2.15 13.13
N PRO A 379 -4.82 1.29 13.36
CA PRO A 379 -5.84 1.56 14.34
C PRO A 379 -5.25 1.75 15.75
N PRO A 380 -5.82 2.62 16.60
CA PRO A 380 -5.40 2.78 17.99
C PRO A 380 -5.48 1.47 18.80
N LEU A 381 -4.73 1.39 19.90
CA LEU A 381 -4.62 0.21 20.76
C LEU A 381 -5.99 -0.41 21.11
N ALA A 382 -6.96 0.43 21.48
CA ALA A 382 -8.30 -0.03 21.86
C ALA A 382 -9.01 -0.76 20.71
N GLN A 383 -8.91 -0.23 19.49
CA GLN A 383 -9.49 -0.84 18.30
C GLN A 383 -8.74 -2.10 17.89
N ARG A 384 -7.41 -2.12 17.98
CA ARG A 384 -6.61 -3.35 17.73
C ARG A 384 -7.00 -4.47 18.70
N LYS A 385 -7.22 -4.15 19.99
CA LYS A 385 -7.73 -5.11 20.99
C LYS A 385 -9.11 -5.65 20.60
N GLN A 386 -10.02 -4.78 20.18
CA GLN A 386 -11.35 -5.17 19.74
C GLN A 386 -11.30 -6.09 18.51
N MET A 387 -10.54 -5.71 17.48
CA MET A 387 -10.34 -6.53 16.27
C MET A 387 -9.77 -7.91 16.60
N LEU A 388 -8.79 -8.01 17.51
CA LEU A 388 -8.25 -9.28 17.96
C LEU A 388 -9.28 -10.14 18.71
N ARG A 389 -10.12 -9.55 19.53
CA ARG A 389 -11.22 -10.27 20.21
C ARG A 389 -12.23 -10.83 19.22
N GLU A 390 -12.63 -10.03 18.24
CA GLU A 390 -13.56 -10.44 17.18
C GLU A 390 -12.95 -11.54 16.31
N CYS A 391 -11.76 -11.31 15.76
CA CYS A 391 -11.05 -12.32 14.96
C CYS A 391 -10.70 -13.55 15.78
N GLY A 392 -10.31 -13.40 17.04
CA GLY A 392 -9.97 -14.48 17.97
C GLY A 392 -11.15 -15.37 18.36
N GLY A 393 -12.40 -14.84 18.28
CA GLY A 393 -13.63 -15.59 18.63
C GLY A 393 -13.58 -16.17 20.04
N GLY A 394 -13.05 -15.42 21.00
CA GLY A 394 -12.95 -15.82 22.42
C GLY A 394 -11.93 -16.93 22.72
N LYS A 395 -11.09 -17.32 21.76
CA LYS A 395 -10.07 -18.39 21.95
C LYS A 395 -8.67 -17.88 22.26
N LEU A 396 -8.42 -16.59 22.15
CA LEU A 396 -7.15 -15.95 22.52
C LEU A 396 -7.17 -15.58 24.01
N SER A 397 -6.02 -15.66 24.68
CA SER A 397 -5.93 -15.19 26.05
C SER A 397 -5.90 -13.65 26.10
N ASP A 398 -6.53 -13.06 27.12
CA ASP A 398 -6.54 -11.60 27.29
C ASP A 398 -5.11 -11.03 27.40
N GLN A 399 -4.22 -11.72 28.08
CA GLN A 399 -2.82 -11.34 28.18
C GLN A 399 -2.12 -11.32 26.83
N PHE A 400 -2.41 -12.29 25.96
CA PHE A 400 -1.85 -12.32 24.61
C PHE A 400 -2.43 -11.21 23.71
N ILE A 401 -3.73 -10.94 23.84
CA ILE A 401 -4.40 -9.83 23.13
C ILE A 401 -3.76 -8.51 23.54
N GLU A 402 -3.53 -8.26 24.81
CA GLU A 402 -2.87 -7.07 25.30
C GLU A 402 -1.46 -6.91 24.73
N HIS A 403 -0.68 -7.98 24.80
CA HIS A 403 0.67 -7.99 24.31
C HIS A 403 0.76 -7.76 22.80
N LEU A 404 -0.05 -8.48 22.02
CA LEU A 404 -0.04 -8.38 20.56
C LEU A 404 -0.58 -7.02 20.06
N SER A 405 -1.62 -6.50 20.72
CA SER A 405 -2.20 -5.20 20.36
C SER A 405 -1.28 -4.01 20.69
N ALA A 406 -0.40 -4.16 21.68
CA ALA A 406 0.57 -3.12 22.06
C ALA A 406 1.65 -2.89 20.98
N HIS A 407 1.84 -3.86 20.07
CA HIS A 407 2.88 -3.76 19.05
C HIS A 407 2.39 -2.90 17.87
N GLU A 408 2.91 -1.69 17.75
CA GLU A 408 2.46 -0.68 16.78
C GLU A 408 2.63 -1.09 15.31
N GLN A 409 3.63 -1.93 15.01
CA GLN A 409 3.97 -2.33 13.64
C GLN A 409 3.12 -3.49 13.11
N VAL A 410 2.29 -4.10 13.96
CA VAL A 410 1.43 -5.20 13.55
C VAL A 410 0.12 -4.67 12.99
N THR A 411 -0.02 -4.74 11.67
CA THR A 411 -1.21 -4.23 10.97
C THR A 411 -2.40 -5.20 11.10
N PRO A 412 -3.64 -4.71 10.96
CA PRO A 412 -4.85 -5.54 10.99
C PRO A 412 -4.80 -6.75 10.07
N ALA A 413 -4.27 -6.61 8.86
CA ALA A 413 -4.15 -7.71 7.91
C ALA A 413 -3.20 -8.81 8.36
N VAL A 414 -2.09 -8.45 9.03
CA VAL A 414 -1.15 -9.41 9.62
C VAL A 414 -1.82 -10.16 10.77
N LEU A 415 -2.57 -9.45 11.61
CA LEU A 415 -3.34 -10.04 12.71
C LEU A 415 -4.39 -11.04 12.21
N GLU A 416 -5.22 -10.63 11.29
CA GLU A 416 -6.27 -11.48 10.71
C GLU A 416 -5.68 -12.73 10.06
N ARG A 417 -4.61 -12.57 9.27
CA ARG A 417 -3.92 -13.69 8.62
C ARG A 417 -3.32 -14.65 9.64
N ALA A 418 -2.65 -14.15 10.67
CA ALA A 418 -2.02 -14.96 11.70
C ALA A 418 -3.07 -15.75 12.50
N VAL A 419 -4.21 -15.13 12.84
CA VAL A 419 -5.33 -15.80 13.53
C VAL A 419 -5.96 -16.86 12.63
N ARG A 420 -6.19 -16.56 11.35
CA ARG A 420 -6.76 -17.49 10.39
C ARG A 420 -5.89 -18.73 10.21
N VAL A 421 -4.58 -18.55 10.02
CA VAL A 421 -3.61 -19.65 9.89
C VAL A 421 -3.52 -20.43 11.21
N GLY A 422 -3.42 -19.75 12.36
CA GLY A 422 -3.38 -20.38 13.66
C GLY A 422 -4.59 -21.27 13.93
N ARG A 423 -5.78 -20.86 13.49
CA ARG A 423 -7.01 -21.68 13.58
C ARG A 423 -7.01 -22.87 12.64
N SER A 424 -6.47 -22.74 11.43
CA SER A 424 -6.42 -23.83 10.44
C SER A 424 -5.50 -24.98 10.86
N VAL A 425 -4.49 -24.70 11.67
CA VAL A 425 -3.53 -25.72 12.21
C VAL A 425 -4.13 -26.61 13.29
N GLY A 426 -5.39 -26.37 13.72
CA GLY A 426 -6.12 -27.26 14.62
C GLY A 426 -5.70 -27.17 16.10
N ASN A 427 -5.27 -26.01 16.55
CA ASN A 427 -4.93 -25.77 17.94
C ASN A 427 -6.14 -25.95 18.87
N ARG A 428 -6.07 -26.91 19.81
CA ARG A 428 -7.17 -27.25 20.72
C ARG A 428 -7.18 -26.39 21.99
N THR A 429 -6.07 -25.77 22.37
CA THR A 429 -5.97 -24.95 23.58
C THR A 429 -5.58 -23.50 23.22
N SER A 430 -6.05 -22.54 24.03
CA SER A 430 -5.70 -21.12 23.89
C SER A 430 -4.19 -20.89 23.85
N LYS A 431 -3.46 -21.53 24.77
CA LYS A 431 -2.00 -21.39 24.90
C LYS A 431 -1.23 -21.86 23.66
N THR A 432 -1.66 -22.93 22.99
CA THR A 432 -1.05 -23.40 21.74
C THR A 432 -1.39 -22.49 20.57
N LEU A 433 -2.59 -21.92 20.54
CA LEU A 433 -3.01 -20.96 19.55
C LEU A 433 -2.20 -19.66 19.66
N ASP A 434 -2.06 -19.08 20.85
CA ASP A 434 -1.26 -17.89 21.13
C ASP A 434 0.20 -18.06 20.68
N THR A 435 0.81 -19.22 20.99
CA THR A 435 2.18 -19.54 20.58
C THR A 435 2.32 -19.63 19.07
N THR A 436 1.34 -20.24 18.39
CA THR A 436 1.33 -20.37 16.93
C THR A 436 1.19 -19.01 16.25
N ILE A 437 0.25 -18.18 16.73
CA ILE A 437 0.04 -16.83 16.19
C ILE A 437 1.30 -15.97 16.42
N ARG A 438 1.92 -16.04 17.60
CA ARG A 438 3.19 -15.34 17.88
C ARG A 438 4.27 -15.73 16.88
N CYS A 439 4.45 -17.02 16.62
CA CYS A 439 5.44 -17.50 15.66
C CYS A 439 5.22 -16.94 14.25
N ILE A 440 3.96 -16.88 13.81
CA ILE A 440 3.59 -16.35 12.49
C ILE A 440 3.86 -14.84 12.42
N VAL A 441 3.46 -14.09 13.44
CA VAL A 441 3.68 -12.64 13.52
C VAL A 441 5.17 -12.32 13.55
N ASP A 442 5.94 -13.00 14.43
CA ASP A 442 7.40 -12.83 14.52
C ASP A 442 8.12 -13.14 13.21
N GLY A 443 7.66 -14.18 12.50
CA GLY A 443 8.17 -14.50 11.16
C GLY A 443 7.90 -13.39 10.15
N THR A 444 6.71 -12.80 10.19
CA THR A 444 6.32 -11.69 9.30
C THR A 444 7.10 -10.42 9.62
N LEU A 445 7.19 -10.04 10.89
CA LEU A 445 7.95 -8.86 11.33
C LEU A 445 9.44 -8.98 10.94
N LYS A 446 10.03 -10.15 11.19
CA LYS A 446 11.43 -10.42 10.80
C LYS A 446 11.65 -10.29 9.29
N ALA A 447 10.71 -10.79 8.48
CA ALA A 447 10.80 -10.70 7.03
C ALA A 447 10.68 -9.25 6.52
N GLN A 448 10.00 -8.39 7.27
CA GLN A 448 9.88 -6.94 7.00
C GLN A 448 11.06 -6.11 7.57
N GLY A 449 12.05 -6.74 8.20
CA GLY A 449 13.16 -6.03 8.86
C GLY A 449 12.79 -5.37 10.17
N LEU A 450 11.63 -5.72 10.75
CA LEU A 450 11.12 -5.17 11.99
C LEU A 450 11.51 -6.04 13.21
N GLU A 451 11.46 -5.46 14.40
CA GLU A 451 11.72 -6.18 15.63
C GLU A 451 10.63 -7.22 15.91
N LYS A 452 11.03 -8.37 16.43
CA LYS A 452 10.09 -9.40 16.90
C LYS A 452 9.27 -8.89 18.08
N LEU A 453 8.11 -9.52 18.31
CA LEU A 453 7.35 -9.32 19.53
C LEU A 453 8.26 -9.56 20.74
N GLN A 454 8.46 -8.54 21.56
CA GLN A 454 9.29 -8.67 22.74
C GLN A 454 8.73 -9.78 23.64
N HIS A 455 9.57 -10.65 24.18
CA HIS A 455 9.15 -11.57 25.21
C HIS A 455 8.76 -10.77 26.46
N ASP A 456 7.78 -11.25 27.22
CA ASP A 456 7.11 -10.64 28.39
C ASP A 456 7.99 -9.91 29.44
N GLY A 457 9.20 -9.46 29.08
CA GLY A 457 10.15 -8.79 29.97
C GLY A 457 10.23 -7.27 29.89
N GLY A 458 9.57 -6.61 28.93
CA GLY A 458 9.82 -5.18 28.64
C GLY A 458 8.76 -4.19 29.14
N SER A 459 7.54 -4.63 29.42
CA SER A 459 6.42 -3.73 29.77
C SER A 459 5.78 -4.03 31.14
N SER A 460 6.17 -5.07 31.83
CA SER A 460 5.66 -5.34 33.18
C SER A 460 6.46 -4.58 34.23
N LEU A 461 5.74 -3.94 35.14
CA LEU A 461 6.33 -3.38 36.36
C LEU A 461 7.24 -4.45 37.02
N PRO A 462 8.38 -4.06 37.61
CA PRO A 462 9.20 -5.00 38.36
C PRO A 462 8.37 -5.77 39.40
N THR A 463 8.63 -7.05 39.56
CA THR A 463 7.86 -7.96 40.43
C THR A 463 7.59 -7.43 41.84
N PHE A 464 8.41 -6.47 42.29
CA PHE A 464 8.33 -5.80 43.59
C PHE A 464 8.29 -4.27 43.37
N TYR A 465 7.41 -3.78 42.56
CA TYR A 465 7.27 -2.32 42.37
C TYR A 465 6.20 -1.76 43.31
N SER A 466 6.57 -0.70 44.05
CA SER A 466 5.64 0.15 44.80
C SER A 466 6.19 1.58 44.85
N PRO A 467 5.37 2.62 44.66
CA PRO A 467 5.79 4.02 44.79
C PRO A 467 6.41 4.32 46.18
N GLN A 468 6.00 3.61 47.23
CA GLN A 468 6.53 3.74 48.58
C GLN A 468 8.04 3.46 48.70
N TRP A 469 8.61 2.70 47.74
CA TRP A 469 10.03 2.39 47.70
C TRP A 469 10.83 3.33 46.81
N ILE A 470 10.22 4.44 46.41
CA ILE A 470 10.87 5.49 45.63
C ILE A 470 11.13 6.70 46.54
N ASN A 471 12.35 7.19 46.54
CA ASN A 471 12.71 8.42 47.22
C ASN A 471 12.56 9.58 46.23
N ALA A 472 11.42 10.27 46.29
CA ALA A 472 11.14 11.45 45.48
C ALA A 472 10.98 12.69 46.39
N ASP A 473 11.28 13.87 45.84
CA ASP A 473 11.11 15.15 46.52
C ASP A 473 9.65 15.66 46.53
N HIS A 474 8.76 14.93 45.88
CA HIS A 474 7.32 15.21 45.81
C HIS A 474 6.49 14.02 46.26
N ALA A 475 5.30 14.26 46.80
CA ALA A 475 4.33 13.22 47.17
C ALA A 475 3.73 12.59 45.91
N LEU A 476 4.18 11.38 45.56
CA LEU A 476 3.79 10.71 44.30
C LEU A 476 2.32 10.33 44.26
N ASP A 477 1.69 10.03 45.37
CA ASP A 477 0.26 9.69 45.42
C ASP A 477 -0.61 10.92 45.09
N GLY A 478 -0.25 12.09 45.62
CA GLY A 478 -0.94 13.34 45.32
C GLY A 478 -0.83 13.77 43.85
N LEU A 479 0.26 13.36 43.17
CA LEU A 479 0.43 13.59 41.74
C LEU A 479 -0.59 12.81 40.90
N VAL A 480 -0.86 11.55 41.28
CA VAL A 480 -1.86 10.71 40.59
C VAL A 480 -3.24 11.32 40.68
N ASP A 481 -3.64 11.78 41.87
CA ASP A 481 -4.95 12.39 42.10
C ASP A 481 -5.12 13.70 41.30
N GLY A 482 -4.05 14.51 41.25
CA GLY A 482 -4.03 15.71 40.42
C GLY A 482 -4.17 15.42 38.94
N LEU A 483 -3.49 14.39 38.42
CA LEU A 483 -3.55 14.01 37.01
C LEU A 483 -4.86 13.31 36.61
N ARG A 484 -5.59 12.71 37.56
CA ARG A 484 -6.97 12.23 37.30
C ARG A 484 -7.93 13.37 37.03
N VAL A 485 -7.72 14.51 37.67
CA VAL A 485 -8.58 15.73 37.48
C VAL A 485 -8.10 16.50 36.23
N HIS A 486 -6.81 16.65 36.05
CA HIS A 486 -6.16 17.37 34.95
C HIS A 486 -5.19 16.45 34.22
N PRO A 487 -5.65 15.69 33.20
CA PRO A 487 -4.84 14.66 32.53
C PRO A 487 -3.77 15.23 31.60
N GLN A 488 -3.64 16.55 31.50
CA GLN A 488 -2.64 17.23 30.67
C GLN A 488 -1.53 17.76 31.56
N ALA A 489 -0.31 17.24 31.40
CA ALA A 489 0.86 17.72 32.12
C ALA A 489 2.15 17.32 31.41
N ARG A 490 3.21 18.10 31.67
CA ARG A 490 4.58 17.87 31.22
C ARG A 490 5.45 17.65 32.45
N LEU A 491 5.86 16.41 32.65
CA LEU A 491 6.63 16.01 33.81
C LEU A 491 8.09 15.75 33.42
N CYS A 492 9.04 16.18 34.24
CA CYS A 492 10.45 15.84 34.09
C CYS A 492 10.89 15.01 35.29
N PHE A 493 11.24 13.74 35.06
CA PHE A 493 11.81 12.86 36.08
C PHE A 493 13.32 12.84 35.97
N TYR A 494 14.01 13.26 36.99
CA TYR A 494 15.46 13.35 36.97
C TYR A 494 16.11 12.72 38.20
N GLY A 495 17.34 12.28 38.03
CA GLY A 495 18.11 11.69 39.16
C GLY A 495 18.96 10.51 38.71
N PRO A 496 19.71 9.87 39.63
CA PRO A 496 20.63 8.79 39.30
C PRO A 496 19.98 7.62 38.56
N PRO A 497 20.73 6.86 37.75
CA PRO A 497 20.23 5.67 37.09
C PRO A 497 19.77 4.61 38.07
N GLY A 498 18.73 3.87 37.75
CA GLY A 498 18.19 2.80 38.57
C GLY A 498 17.27 3.24 39.72
N THR A 499 16.94 4.55 39.85
CA THR A 499 16.05 5.08 40.91
C THR A 499 14.55 4.84 40.62
N GLY A 500 14.20 4.28 39.48
CA GLY A 500 12.82 3.88 39.17
C GLY A 500 12.00 4.88 38.34
N LYS A 501 12.63 5.87 37.69
CA LYS A 501 11.96 6.90 36.88
C LYS A 501 11.02 6.32 35.82
N THR A 502 11.53 5.44 34.98
CA THR A 502 10.76 4.78 33.91
C THR A 502 9.67 3.86 34.45
N ALA A 503 9.99 3.12 35.55
CA ALA A 503 9.03 2.25 36.23
C ALA A 503 7.87 3.06 36.88
N PHE A 504 8.15 4.26 37.41
CA PHE A 504 7.12 5.14 37.90
C PHE A 504 6.22 5.66 36.80
N GLY A 505 6.76 6.01 35.63
CA GLY A 505 5.97 6.38 34.46
C GLY A 505 5.03 5.25 34.01
N GLN A 506 5.51 4.01 34.03
CA GLN A 506 4.70 2.81 33.75
C GLN A 506 3.57 2.63 34.75
N TRP A 507 3.89 2.73 36.04
CA TRP A 507 2.91 2.63 37.11
C TRP A 507 1.86 3.76 37.03
N LEU A 508 2.30 4.98 36.77
CA LEU A 508 1.43 6.14 36.62
C LEU A 508 0.42 5.96 35.46
N ALA A 509 0.88 5.49 34.31
CA ALA A 509 0.00 5.20 33.17
C ALA A 509 -1.04 4.13 33.52
N HIS A 510 -0.62 3.07 34.25
CA HIS A 510 -1.52 2.02 34.73
C HIS A 510 -2.58 2.56 35.69
N GLU A 511 -2.21 3.40 36.68
CA GLU A 511 -3.13 4.02 37.63
C GLU A 511 -4.12 4.99 37.00
N LEU A 512 -3.71 5.65 35.90
CA LEU A 512 -4.56 6.53 35.11
C LEU A 512 -5.43 5.75 34.10
N GLY A 513 -5.23 4.45 33.95
CA GLY A 513 -5.93 3.62 32.97
C GLY A 513 -5.62 3.99 31.52
N LYS A 514 -4.47 4.66 31.28
CA LYS A 514 -4.05 5.10 29.95
C LYS A 514 -2.97 4.17 29.36
N PRO A 515 -2.97 3.98 28.02
CA PRO A 515 -1.85 3.34 27.36
C PRO A 515 -0.54 4.08 27.65
N LEU A 516 0.57 3.36 27.70
CA LEU A 516 1.90 3.95 27.83
C LEU A 516 2.69 3.75 26.55
N MET A 517 3.17 4.83 25.98
CA MET A 517 4.10 4.84 24.86
C MET A 517 5.49 5.23 25.37
N VAL A 518 6.40 4.27 25.41
CA VAL A 518 7.80 4.52 25.79
C VAL A 518 8.63 4.61 24.52
N LYS A 519 9.33 5.72 24.33
CA LYS A 519 10.32 5.90 23.26
C LYS A 519 11.67 6.27 23.87
N ARG A 520 12.71 5.69 23.33
CA ARG A 520 14.09 6.11 23.64
C ARG A 520 14.56 7.08 22.57
N VAL A 521 15.53 7.90 22.92
CA VAL A 521 16.17 8.80 21.95
C VAL A 521 16.70 8.02 20.75
N SER A 522 17.28 6.84 20.96
CA SER A 522 17.75 5.94 19.89
C SER A 522 16.67 5.54 18.89
N ASP A 523 15.41 5.51 19.30
CA ASP A 523 14.28 5.09 18.45
C ASP A 523 13.80 6.25 17.54
N LEU A 524 14.21 7.47 17.86
CA LEU A 524 13.77 8.70 17.18
C LEU A 524 14.85 9.31 16.29
N VAL A 525 16.14 9.14 16.65
CA VAL A 525 17.27 9.69 15.91
C VAL A 525 17.44 8.98 14.57
N SER A 526 17.60 9.75 13.51
CA SER A 526 17.88 9.25 12.16
C SER A 526 19.14 9.92 11.61
N PRO A 527 19.97 9.23 10.80
CA PRO A 527 21.11 9.82 10.13
C PRO A 527 20.71 10.77 8.98
N TYR A 528 19.45 10.80 8.60
CA TYR A 528 18.94 11.65 7.52
C TYR A 528 18.39 12.95 8.09
N VAL A 529 18.74 14.08 7.46
CA VAL A 529 18.30 15.42 7.88
C VAL A 529 16.78 15.54 7.75
N GLY A 530 16.13 16.03 8.80
CA GLY A 530 14.67 16.20 8.88
C GLY A 530 13.90 14.97 9.36
N MET A 531 14.48 13.78 9.30
CA MET A 531 13.79 12.55 9.73
C MET A 531 13.65 12.44 11.26
N THR A 532 14.60 12.98 12.01
CA THR A 532 14.53 13.02 13.49
C THR A 532 13.35 13.87 13.94
N GLU A 533 13.16 15.04 13.34
CA GLU A 533 12.06 15.95 13.60
C GLU A 533 10.71 15.31 13.24
N GLN A 534 10.63 14.63 12.10
CA GLN A 534 9.43 13.90 11.68
C GLN A 534 9.10 12.75 12.63
N ASN A 535 10.10 11.96 13.03
CA ASN A 535 9.92 10.86 13.97
C ASN A 535 9.41 11.36 15.34
N LEU A 536 9.94 12.50 15.76
CA LEU A 536 9.54 13.15 17.01
C LEU A 536 8.09 13.64 16.94
N ALA A 537 7.75 14.42 15.91
CA ALA A 537 6.38 14.88 15.67
C ALA A 537 5.40 13.72 15.58
N GLY A 538 5.74 12.68 14.84
CA GLY A 538 4.94 11.46 14.72
C GLY A 538 4.75 10.70 16.03
N ALA A 539 5.71 10.74 16.96
CA ALA A 539 5.56 10.13 18.29
C ALA A 539 4.55 10.89 19.15
N PHE A 540 4.57 12.22 19.15
CA PHE A 540 3.60 13.04 19.86
C PHE A 540 2.19 12.91 19.27
N GLU A 541 2.07 12.95 17.95
CA GLU A 541 0.80 12.79 17.25
C GLU A 541 0.15 11.43 17.56
N ARG A 542 0.92 10.34 17.49
CA ARG A 542 0.41 8.99 17.82
C ARG A 542 0.00 8.89 19.29
N ALA A 543 0.80 9.43 20.20
CA ALA A 543 0.45 9.44 21.62
C ALA A 543 -0.87 10.19 21.86
N GLN A 544 -1.13 11.25 21.11
CA GLN A 544 -2.38 11.99 21.18
C GLN A 544 -3.55 11.21 20.60
N GLN A 545 -3.36 10.56 19.45
CA GLN A 545 -4.38 9.70 18.84
C GLN A 545 -4.77 8.51 19.69
N GLU A 546 -3.81 7.94 20.43
CA GLU A 546 -4.02 6.78 21.33
C GLU A 546 -4.47 7.21 22.74
N ASP A 547 -4.58 8.50 23.06
CA ASP A 547 -4.77 9.04 24.42
C ASP A 547 -3.77 8.44 25.41
N ALA A 548 -2.52 8.24 24.94
CA ALA A 548 -1.47 7.57 25.66
C ALA A 548 -0.64 8.54 26.50
N VAL A 549 -0.04 8.00 27.59
CA VAL A 549 1.07 8.67 28.27
C VAL A 549 2.32 8.52 27.43
N LEU A 550 2.89 9.62 26.96
CA LEU A 550 4.16 9.60 26.20
C LEU A 550 5.33 9.74 27.17
N LEU A 551 6.14 8.70 27.28
CA LEU A 551 7.37 8.71 28.07
C LEU A 551 8.57 8.66 27.14
N LEU A 552 9.36 9.72 27.14
CA LEU A 552 10.66 9.76 26.47
C LEU A 552 11.77 9.49 27.50
N ASP A 553 12.49 8.40 27.29
CA ASP A 553 13.58 8.01 28.18
C ASP A 553 14.94 8.50 27.65
N GLU A 554 15.81 8.91 28.56
CA GLU A 554 17.15 9.43 28.25
C GLU A 554 17.14 10.66 27.32
N VAL A 555 16.27 11.65 27.62
CA VAL A 555 16.09 12.86 26.79
C VAL A 555 17.30 13.81 26.77
N ASP A 556 18.40 13.44 27.40
CA ASP A 556 19.59 14.29 27.53
C ASP A 556 20.07 14.83 26.19
N SER A 557 20.00 14.03 25.12
CA SER A 557 20.42 14.43 23.77
C SER A 557 19.45 15.40 23.07
N PHE A 558 18.15 15.30 23.35
CA PHE A 558 17.14 16.16 22.73
C PHE A 558 16.88 17.47 23.45
N LEU A 559 17.29 17.59 24.71
CA LEU A 559 17.06 18.75 25.56
C LEU A 559 18.36 19.37 26.06
N GLN A 560 19.51 19.04 25.45
CA GLN A 560 20.80 19.60 25.80
C GLN A 560 20.89 21.11 25.56
N ASP A 561 21.77 21.79 26.30
CA ASP A 561 22.03 23.22 26.13
C ASP A 561 22.50 23.52 24.70
N ARG A 562 21.69 24.31 23.94
CA ARG A 562 21.94 24.69 22.54
C ARG A 562 23.30 25.38 22.35
N ARG A 563 23.86 26.00 23.41
CA ARG A 563 25.19 26.64 23.37
C ARG A 563 26.31 25.59 23.27
N LYS A 564 26.04 24.33 23.63
CA LYS A 564 26.98 23.21 23.53
C LYS A 564 26.81 22.41 22.21
N ALA A 565 25.78 22.70 21.41
CA ALA A 565 25.51 22.03 20.15
C ALA A 565 26.69 22.26 19.17
N ARG A 566 27.15 21.17 18.57
CA ARG A 566 28.25 21.19 17.60
C ARG A 566 27.78 21.33 16.17
N GLN A 567 26.53 21.00 15.91
CA GLN A 567 25.95 20.99 14.56
C GLN A 567 24.52 21.60 14.58
N SER A 568 24.15 22.24 13.46
CA SER A 568 22.86 22.95 13.34
C SER A 568 21.63 22.05 13.50
N TRP A 569 21.71 20.79 13.08
CA TRP A 569 20.61 19.86 13.20
C TRP A 569 20.29 19.44 14.65
N GLU A 570 21.30 19.49 15.56
CA GLU A 570 21.05 19.28 17.00
C GLU A 570 20.14 20.37 17.56
N VAL A 571 20.35 21.62 17.15
CA VAL A 571 19.50 22.76 17.54
C VAL A 571 18.10 22.62 16.99
N THR A 572 17.96 22.11 15.77
CA THR A 572 16.65 21.93 15.13
C THR A 572 15.82 20.86 15.85
N ALA A 573 16.43 19.74 16.22
CA ALA A 573 15.78 18.69 16.99
C ALA A 573 15.30 19.18 18.37
N VAL A 574 16.13 20.00 19.08
CA VAL A 574 15.73 20.64 20.35
C VAL A 574 14.51 21.56 20.15
N ASN A 575 14.54 22.39 19.10
CA ASN A 575 13.41 23.30 18.80
C ASN A 575 12.13 22.54 18.50
N GLU A 576 12.21 21.49 17.69
CA GLU A 576 11.06 20.65 17.37
C GLU A 576 10.48 20.00 18.63
N MET A 577 11.35 19.43 19.49
CA MET A 577 10.94 18.86 20.76
C MET A 577 10.15 19.85 21.61
N LEU A 578 10.63 21.10 21.70
CA LEU A 578 9.98 22.16 22.46
C LEU A 578 8.64 22.56 21.87
N THR A 579 8.53 22.62 20.55
CA THR A 579 7.28 22.92 19.84
C THR A 579 6.24 21.82 20.09
N GLN A 580 6.65 20.56 19.96
CA GLN A 580 5.76 19.43 20.21
C GLN A 580 5.31 19.36 21.68
N MET A 581 6.23 19.59 22.63
CA MET A 581 5.87 19.66 24.05
C MET A 581 4.83 20.74 24.35
N GLU A 582 4.91 21.91 23.71
CA GLU A 582 3.97 23.01 23.94
C GLU A 582 2.58 22.74 23.37
N SER A 583 2.51 22.10 22.20
CA SER A 583 1.25 21.80 21.52
C SER A 583 0.54 20.55 22.05
N TYR A 584 1.28 19.65 22.72
CA TYR A 584 0.74 18.36 23.18
C TYR A 584 -0.29 18.51 24.30
N GLN A 585 -1.47 17.92 24.11
CA GLN A 585 -2.59 18.00 25.04
C GLN A 585 -2.77 16.74 25.89
N GLY A 586 -1.79 15.88 25.93
CA GLY A 586 -1.77 14.67 26.76
C GLY A 586 -0.81 14.76 27.94
N LEU A 587 -0.54 13.61 28.56
CA LEU A 587 0.47 13.49 29.62
C LEU A 587 1.82 13.12 28.99
N PHE A 588 2.78 14.03 29.09
CA PHE A 588 4.15 13.89 28.63
C PHE A 588 5.11 13.72 29.81
N ILE A 589 5.98 12.72 29.74
CA ILE A 589 7.01 12.43 30.75
C ILE A 589 8.38 12.38 30.07
N ALA A 590 9.29 13.21 30.48
CA ALA A 590 10.70 13.15 30.11
C ALA A 590 11.51 12.56 31.26
N SER A 591 12.38 11.59 30.97
CA SER A 591 13.30 10.99 31.93
C SER A 591 14.73 11.32 31.59
N THR A 592 15.51 11.80 32.57
CA THR A 592 16.91 12.18 32.41
C THR A 592 17.76 11.77 33.62
N ASN A 593 19.03 11.47 33.37
CA ASN A 593 20.00 11.25 34.45
C ASN A 593 20.79 12.54 34.79
N LEU A 594 20.76 13.54 33.90
CA LEU A 594 21.66 14.71 33.92
C LEU A 594 20.89 16.03 33.78
N ILE A 595 20.08 16.41 34.77
CA ILE A 595 19.30 17.66 34.72
C ILE A 595 20.16 18.91 34.48
N ARG A 596 21.44 18.92 34.90
CA ARG A 596 22.34 20.07 34.77
C ARG A 596 22.77 20.33 33.32
N ASP A 597 22.62 19.34 32.45
CA ASP A 597 23.00 19.45 31.04
C ASP A 597 21.81 19.86 30.17
N LEU A 598 20.59 19.93 30.74
CA LEU A 598 19.42 20.37 30.02
C LEU A 598 19.38 21.89 29.82
N ASP A 599 18.86 22.33 28.68
CA ASP A 599 18.63 23.72 28.34
C ASP A 599 17.62 24.37 29.31
N GLU A 600 17.96 25.56 29.84
CA GLU A 600 17.07 26.29 30.76
C GLU A 600 15.69 26.60 30.17
N ALA A 601 15.62 26.89 28.86
CA ALA A 601 14.36 27.14 28.17
C ALA A 601 13.50 25.86 28.13
N SER A 602 14.12 24.69 28.00
CA SER A 602 13.45 23.40 28.08
C SER A 602 12.89 23.12 29.47
N LEU A 603 13.68 23.42 30.50
CA LEU A 603 13.26 23.19 31.90
C LEU A 603 12.05 24.06 32.30
N ARG A 604 11.89 25.26 31.75
CA ARG A 604 10.74 26.15 32.02
C ARG A 604 9.41 25.64 31.45
N ARG A 605 9.47 24.70 30.48
CA ARG A 605 8.28 24.15 29.84
C ARG A 605 7.67 22.96 30.55
N PHE A 606 8.39 22.40 31.52
CA PHE A 606 7.84 21.35 32.38
C PHE A 606 7.02 21.93 33.51
N ASP A 607 5.80 21.43 33.67
CA ASP A 607 4.87 21.83 34.72
C ASP A 607 5.36 21.36 36.10
N LEU A 608 5.98 20.15 36.15
CA LEU A 608 6.55 19.59 37.37
C LEU A 608 7.88 18.89 37.08
N LYS A 609 8.83 19.09 37.97
CA LYS A 609 10.16 18.46 37.96
C LYS A 609 10.32 17.64 39.22
N VAL A 610 10.41 16.32 39.10
CA VAL A 610 10.47 15.38 40.23
C VAL A 610 11.86 14.78 40.31
N HIS A 611 12.52 14.97 41.46
CA HIS A 611 13.82 14.38 41.74
C HIS A 611 13.66 12.97 42.32
N PHE A 612 14.26 12.02 41.66
CA PHE A 612 14.36 10.62 42.12
C PHE A 612 15.73 10.39 42.73
N GLY A 613 15.77 10.36 44.08
CA GLY A 613 17.00 10.16 44.85
C GLY A 613 17.33 8.71 45.11
N TYR A 614 18.48 8.49 45.75
CA TYR A 614 18.81 7.20 46.33
C TYR A 614 17.83 6.83 47.43
N LEU A 615 17.66 5.52 47.72
CA LEU A 615 16.73 5.05 48.73
C LEU A 615 17.08 5.61 50.11
N ALA A 616 16.10 6.12 50.83
CA ALA A 616 16.27 6.39 52.27
C ALA A 616 16.46 5.09 53.02
N THR A 617 17.16 5.14 54.18
CA THR A 617 17.47 3.93 54.96
C THR A 617 16.23 3.09 55.26
N ALA A 618 15.13 3.72 55.64
CA ALA A 618 13.87 3.03 55.92
C ALA A 618 13.30 2.34 54.66
N GLN A 619 13.39 2.97 53.51
CA GLN A 619 12.93 2.42 52.21
C GLN A 619 13.80 1.25 51.75
N ALA A 620 15.13 1.38 51.92
CA ALA A 620 16.07 0.30 51.62
C ALA A 620 15.82 -0.97 52.48
N GLN A 621 15.56 -0.76 53.79
CA GLN A 621 15.24 -1.87 54.72
C GLN A 621 13.88 -2.51 54.37
N ALA A 622 12.86 -1.72 54.04
CA ALA A 622 11.54 -2.21 53.66
C ALA A 622 11.62 -3.06 52.38
N LEU A 623 12.34 -2.56 51.34
CA LEU A 623 12.55 -3.26 50.10
C LEU A 623 13.39 -4.55 50.31
N PHE A 624 14.40 -4.51 51.17
CA PHE A 624 15.18 -5.68 51.53
C PHE A 624 14.32 -6.76 52.20
N ALA A 625 13.46 -6.36 53.15
CA ALA A 625 12.52 -7.27 53.82
C ALA A 625 11.54 -7.93 52.81
N ALA A 626 11.04 -7.16 51.83
CA ALA A 626 10.19 -7.69 50.77
C ALA A 626 10.91 -8.74 49.91
N HIS A 627 12.20 -8.52 49.58
CA HIS A 627 13.01 -9.51 48.85
C HIS A 627 13.34 -10.75 49.68
N LEU A 628 13.64 -10.59 50.97
CA LEU A 628 13.83 -11.73 51.88
C LEU A 628 12.59 -12.62 51.96
N LYS A 629 11.40 -12.00 52.07
CA LYS A 629 10.14 -12.72 52.09
C LYS A 629 9.92 -13.52 50.80
N ALA A 630 10.20 -12.91 49.65
CA ALA A 630 10.04 -13.56 48.34
C ALA A 630 11.03 -14.70 48.10
N LEU A 631 12.25 -14.56 48.62
CA LEU A 631 13.30 -15.59 48.52
C LEU A 631 13.23 -16.63 49.66
N ALA A 632 12.23 -16.53 50.54
CA ALA A 632 12.08 -17.38 51.74
C ALA A 632 13.33 -17.37 52.64
N LEU A 633 14.10 -16.28 52.64
CA LEU A 633 15.28 -16.10 53.51
C LEU A 633 14.87 -15.47 54.84
N LYS A 634 15.55 -15.86 55.92
CA LYS A 634 15.28 -15.35 57.29
C LYS A 634 16.43 -14.48 57.77
N ASP A 635 16.11 -13.34 58.38
CA ASP A 635 17.05 -12.46 59.11
C ASP A 635 16.48 -12.14 60.48
N PRO A 636 16.51 -13.13 61.42
CA PRO A 636 15.83 -13.04 62.71
C PRO A 636 16.41 -11.96 63.64
N GLN A 637 17.67 -11.59 63.45
CA GLN A 637 18.33 -10.56 64.23
C GLN A 637 18.45 -9.22 63.51
N HIS A 638 17.86 -9.10 62.34
CA HIS A 638 18.00 -7.92 61.44
C HIS A 638 19.45 -7.50 61.17
N SER A 639 20.43 -8.44 61.33
CA SER A 639 21.85 -8.16 61.15
C SER A 639 22.19 -7.80 59.71
N ALA A 640 21.64 -8.52 58.76
CA ALA A 640 21.82 -8.24 57.31
C ALA A 640 21.18 -6.92 56.92
N ALA A 641 19.96 -6.62 57.40
CA ALA A 641 19.28 -5.35 57.14
C ALA A 641 20.05 -4.16 57.76
N ASN A 642 20.65 -4.33 58.90
CA ASN A 642 21.44 -3.29 59.58
C ASN A 642 22.75 -2.94 58.82
N ARG A 643 23.34 -3.89 58.11
CA ARG A 643 24.51 -3.62 57.24
C ARG A 643 24.21 -2.63 56.10
N LEU A 644 22.96 -2.49 55.69
CA LEU A 644 22.55 -1.55 54.68
C LEU A 644 22.33 -0.11 55.19
N ARG A 645 22.30 0.10 56.53
CA ARG A 645 22.04 1.44 57.13
C ARG A 645 23.07 2.50 56.79
N GLY A 646 24.29 2.13 56.46
CA GLY A 646 25.36 3.07 56.13
C GLY A 646 25.51 3.38 54.66
N GLU A 647 24.68 2.78 53.83
CA GLU A 647 24.83 2.87 52.38
C GLU A 647 23.96 3.99 51.78
N ALA A 648 24.62 5.02 51.25
CA ALA A 648 23.95 6.21 50.73
C ALA A 648 23.52 6.09 49.23
N HIS A 649 23.98 5.04 48.53
CA HIS A 649 23.85 4.97 47.06
C HIS A 649 22.98 3.82 46.55
N LEU A 650 22.17 3.22 47.45
CA LEU A 650 21.23 2.15 47.04
C LEU A 650 20.09 2.67 46.20
N THR A 651 19.76 1.91 45.17
CA THR A 651 18.63 2.18 44.28
C THR A 651 17.72 0.95 44.12
N PRO A 652 16.45 1.10 43.79
CA PRO A 652 15.57 -0.04 43.44
C PRO A 652 16.14 -0.92 42.32
N GLY A 653 16.88 -0.33 41.40
CA GLY A 653 17.57 -1.03 40.30
C GLY A 653 18.63 -2.01 40.78
N ASP A 654 19.32 -1.74 41.90
CA ASP A 654 20.31 -2.65 42.48
C ASP A 654 19.64 -3.91 43.01
N PHE A 655 18.52 -3.76 43.67
CA PHE A 655 17.70 -4.88 44.11
C PHE A 655 17.22 -5.74 42.96
N ALA A 656 16.77 -5.13 41.88
CA ALA A 656 16.36 -5.83 40.65
C ALA A 656 17.54 -6.57 39.99
N ALA A 657 18.74 -5.95 39.96
CA ALA A 657 19.94 -6.56 39.39
C ALA A 657 20.39 -7.77 40.22
N VAL A 658 20.43 -7.62 41.55
CA VAL A 658 20.79 -8.70 42.47
C VAL A 658 19.76 -9.83 42.46
N ALA A 659 18.46 -9.52 42.37
CA ALA A 659 17.42 -10.53 42.22
C ALA A 659 17.56 -11.34 40.91
N ARG A 660 17.91 -10.70 39.78
CA ARG A 660 18.23 -11.41 38.52
C ARG A 660 19.43 -12.31 38.64
N ARG A 661 20.50 -11.87 39.37
CA ARG A 661 21.69 -12.68 39.64
C ARG A 661 21.34 -13.92 40.48
N GLY A 662 20.39 -13.79 41.42
CA GLY A 662 19.87 -14.90 42.22
C GLY A 662 19.24 -16.04 41.41
N ARG A 663 18.80 -15.79 40.17
CA ARG A 663 18.31 -16.85 39.26
C ARG A 663 19.41 -17.78 38.76
N PHE A 664 20.64 -17.28 38.66
CA PHE A 664 21.81 -18.08 38.24
C PHE A 664 22.53 -18.73 39.44
N LYS A 665 22.56 -18.02 40.57
CA LYS A 665 23.16 -18.51 41.83
C LYS A 665 22.24 -18.08 42.97
N PRO A 666 21.37 -18.99 43.47
CA PRO A 666 20.47 -18.69 44.58
C PRO A 666 21.26 -18.29 45.82
N PHE A 667 20.74 -17.29 46.52
CA PHE A 667 21.33 -16.84 47.78
C PHE A 667 21.00 -17.84 48.92
N ALA A 668 22.00 -18.25 49.68
CA ALA A 668 21.84 -19.16 50.78
C ALA A 668 21.42 -18.48 52.09
N SER A 669 21.70 -17.15 52.25
CA SER A 669 21.39 -16.40 53.45
C SER A 669 21.09 -14.95 53.19
N ALA A 670 20.46 -14.26 54.17
CA ALA A 670 20.21 -12.83 54.13
C ALA A 670 21.51 -12.00 54.04
N ASP A 671 22.59 -12.48 54.71
CA ASP A 671 23.88 -11.83 54.65
C ASP A 671 24.55 -11.88 53.27
N GLU A 672 24.36 -12.97 52.55
CA GLU A 672 24.84 -13.09 51.16
C GLU A 672 24.10 -12.11 50.23
N LEU A 673 22.77 -11.96 50.39
CA LEU A 673 21.98 -11.00 49.67
C LEU A 673 22.42 -9.57 49.99
N ALA A 674 22.59 -9.19 51.25
CA ALA A 674 23.08 -7.90 51.67
C ALA A 674 24.50 -7.62 51.15
N GLY A 675 25.37 -8.62 51.18
CA GLY A 675 26.74 -8.53 50.64
C GLY A 675 26.74 -8.26 49.12
N ALA A 676 25.85 -8.89 48.38
CA ALA A 676 25.67 -8.64 46.93
C ALA A 676 25.21 -7.22 46.65
N LEU A 677 24.24 -6.67 47.39
CA LEU A 677 23.77 -5.29 47.28
C LEU A 677 24.89 -4.29 47.58
N LEU A 678 25.66 -4.51 48.65
CA LEU A 678 26.80 -3.66 48.97
C LEU A 678 27.90 -3.70 47.89
N ALA A 679 28.09 -4.83 47.24
CA ALA A 679 29.04 -4.96 46.15
C ALA A 679 28.62 -4.11 44.95
N GLU A 680 27.33 -4.05 44.60
CA GLU A 680 26.80 -3.16 43.53
C GLU A 680 27.03 -1.67 43.87
N CYS A 681 26.82 -1.28 45.13
CA CYS A 681 27.07 0.11 45.54
C CYS A 681 28.57 0.49 45.46
N ARG A 682 29.46 -0.43 45.82
CA ARG A 682 30.92 -0.19 45.70
C ARG A 682 31.37 0.00 44.25
N LEU A 683 30.81 -0.73 43.34
CA LEU A 683 31.10 -0.56 41.90
C LEU A 683 30.75 0.85 41.42
N LYS A 684 29.64 1.41 41.89
CA LYS A 684 29.21 2.79 41.54
C LYS A 684 30.17 3.84 42.12
N SER A 685 30.57 3.67 43.39
CA SER A 685 31.48 4.59 44.08
C SER A 685 32.88 4.57 43.47
N ALA A 686 33.39 3.43 43.03
CA ALA A 686 34.67 3.31 42.35
C ALA A 686 34.71 3.99 40.98
N GLY A 687 33.58 4.05 40.30
CA GLY A 687 33.45 4.79 39.02
C GLY A 687 33.48 6.32 39.16
N GLN A 688 33.09 6.85 40.33
CA GLN A 688 33.10 8.30 40.60
C GLN A 688 34.46 8.84 41.10
N GLN A 689 35.39 7.99 41.50
CA GLN A 689 36.68 8.39 42.12
C GLN A 689 37.90 8.31 41.21
N ARG A 690 37.76 8.21 39.89
CA ARG A 690 38.90 8.34 38.98
C ARG A 690 38.89 9.68 38.24
N PRO A 691 39.53 10.76 38.75
CA PRO A 691 40.06 11.78 37.90
C PRO A 691 41.24 11.17 37.11
N ILE A 692 41.09 10.93 35.84
CA ILE A 692 42.24 10.72 34.95
C ILE A 692 42.91 12.07 34.81
N GLY A 693 43.79 12.42 35.73
CA GLY A 693 44.71 13.55 35.62
C GLY A 693 46.09 13.01 35.36
N PHE A 694 46.65 13.24 34.21
CA PHE A 694 48.11 13.22 34.02
C PHE A 694 48.68 14.34 34.85
N ILE A 695 49.46 14.01 35.86
CA ILE A 695 50.36 14.95 36.58
C ILE A 695 51.58 15.14 35.69
N HIS A 696 51.73 16.32 35.18
CA HIS A 696 53.04 16.89 34.81
C HIS A 696 53.30 18.05 35.72
#